data_6b93173aa8fcb5e175a6009c2ea5a863
#
_entry.id   6b93173aa8fcb5e175a6009c2ea5a863
#
_cell.length_a   1.000
_cell.length_b   1.000
_cell.length_c   1.000
_cell.angle_alpha   90.00
_cell.angle_beta   90.00
_cell.angle_gamma   90.00
#
_symmetry.space_group_name_H-M   'P 1'
#
loop_
_entity.id
_entity.type
_entity.pdbx_description
1 polymer ?
#
loop_
_entity_poly.entity_id
_entity_poly.type
_entity_poly.pdbx_seq_one_letter_code
_entity_poly.pdbx_strand_id
1 'polypeptide(L)'
;KTGDLYEIDSNGMMINQLNGNPLDGSLNQLYLRVYTSEGIRWTPMVGSNSASKFGYSQQQLSWSGEFLDVHYQVDLQLAEDCWFWRIQLTGSGKADIIYGQDIGNALKGAVQSNEAYVSQYLDHHVTQDNETIVVSSRQNQPQSGKFPLVEQGSFQPLRSYSTDGYQFFGRTYKVTNLPQALAHETLANEVYQYEFAYIALQSESYQLSDETTEVIFYSAVKADQPQAVSGPQFDRPSLKEQFQKLTFESLTTQLLPAKQLGAALTGETLSEADISALFPKQEAMERIDGQMYSFFTENYRHVVLKEKESAMERAHGHILLSGSDLVVDQPLLSTTVYMYGIFNSQIVLGNTSMNKLLSNSRNALNVMKRSGQRIYLKEQDTWRLLTMPSAFEMGLNSATWYYKTADDLITVTTYTLLDSREIRTTIHSKKAYSWAISNQFLMGPDEEAPTAVVKKEQQVVITSGTTSPVKEAYPELTYYLQADQPFDVTDDSLFLQENSDGALTVLTFADQSEVTLKIQGTLTGDPYREQASSKQQEEAKYVTFIDSLLNQFELTHDQAEVQTLNLLSRWYTHNMLVHYLSPHGLEQYGGAAWGTRDVSQGPTEFFLAVNRPEIVASIIKHLFANQFADDGNWPQWFMFDRYEKQKADESHGDVIVWPMKVVSDYLEKTKDFAILETQIPYTDRETFLKTSQTASLYDHLQKEIAYIEANFLEGTYLSCYGDGDWDDTLQPNNSKLKKQMASSWTVALTYEVMKKLAAQLKDYDPNYADHLQTIVSGIRTDFDKYILSSGTIPGFVYMEDPEHVELMIHPEDKKTGIQYRLLPMQQSMIGELLSPDEAEHHLGIIKEHLQHPDGVRLMNRPAAYHGGVSTNFKRAEQAANFGREIGLQYVHA
;
A
#
# COMPACT_ATOMS: atom_id res chain seq x y z
N LYS A 1 -20.23 23.66 -2.23
CA LYS A 1 -20.56 24.34 -3.50
C LYS A 1 -21.11 23.34 -4.53
N THR A 2 -20.51 22.17 -4.66
CA THR A 2 -20.80 21.19 -5.71
C THR A 2 -21.79 20.10 -5.30
N GLY A 3 -22.13 19.99 -4.01
CA GLY A 3 -22.96 18.89 -3.51
C GLY A 3 -22.22 17.53 -3.44
N ASP A 4 -20.90 17.51 -3.59
CA ASP A 4 -20.10 16.32 -3.32
C ASP A 4 -19.88 16.19 -1.81
N LEU A 5 -19.96 14.95 -1.29
CA LEU A 5 -19.63 14.66 0.08
C LEU A 5 -18.12 14.55 0.24
N TYR A 6 -17.51 15.51 0.93
CA TYR A 6 -16.06 15.50 1.16
C TYR A 6 -15.67 14.38 2.11
N GLU A 7 -16.28 14.35 3.28
CA GLU A 7 -16.00 13.40 4.36
C GLU A 7 -17.27 13.15 5.17
N ILE A 8 -17.44 11.93 5.62
CA ILE A 8 -18.45 11.55 6.59
C ILE A 8 -17.69 11.16 7.85
N ASP A 9 -17.79 11.99 8.89
CA ASP A 9 -17.18 11.76 10.20
C ASP A 9 -18.21 11.34 11.24
N SER A 10 -17.85 10.34 12.06
CA SER A 10 -18.58 10.01 13.27
C SER A 10 -17.61 9.79 14.42
N ASN A 11 -17.56 10.76 15.35
CA ASN A 11 -16.72 10.71 16.56
C ASN A 11 -15.22 10.48 16.25
N GLY A 12 -14.69 11.11 15.19
CA GLY A 12 -13.32 11.00 14.75
C GLY A 12 -13.02 9.76 13.89
N MET A 13 -14.05 8.96 13.60
CA MET A 13 -13.97 7.88 12.61
C MET A 13 -14.35 8.43 11.23
N MET A 14 -13.45 8.30 10.27
CA MET A 14 -13.73 8.57 8.87
C MET A 14 -14.52 7.40 8.29
N ILE A 15 -15.78 7.64 7.94
CA ILE A 15 -16.70 6.58 7.48
C ILE A 15 -16.43 6.22 6.02
N ASN A 16 -16.25 7.21 5.15
CA ASN A 16 -15.81 7.00 3.77
C ASN A 16 -14.32 6.66 3.71
N GLN A 17 -13.90 6.01 2.64
CA GLN A 17 -12.51 5.62 2.42
C GLN A 17 -11.70 6.74 1.76
N LEU A 18 -12.27 7.46 0.82
CA LEU A 18 -11.62 8.52 0.04
C LEU A 18 -12.40 9.84 0.15
N ASN A 19 -11.68 10.94 0.33
CA ASN A 19 -12.29 12.27 0.36
C ASN A 19 -12.88 12.65 -1.01
N GLY A 20 -14.14 13.05 -1.04
CA GLY A 20 -14.76 13.62 -2.24
C GLY A 20 -14.14 14.97 -2.61
N ASN A 21 -14.22 15.36 -3.87
CA ASN A 21 -13.70 16.63 -4.33
C ASN A 21 -14.42 17.09 -5.62
N PRO A 22 -14.31 18.37 -6.00
CA PRO A 22 -15.03 18.89 -7.18
C PRO A 22 -14.57 18.31 -8.52
N LEU A 23 -13.33 17.80 -8.61
CA LEU A 23 -12.80 17.20 -9.83
C LEU A 23 -13.33 15.78 -10.05
N ASP A 24 -13.21 14.92 -9.03
CA ASP A 24 -13.58 13.50 -9.10
C ASP A 24 -15.03 13.23 -8.70
N GLY A 25 -15.63 14.15 -7.94
CA GLY A 25 -16.90 13.92 -7.26
C GLY A 25 -16.69 13.17 -5.94
N SER A 26 -17.75 12.56 -5.45
CA SER A 26 -17.76 11.67 -4.29
C SER A 26 -17.99 10.24 -4.74
N LEU A 27 -17.33 9.26 -4.09
CA LEU A 27 -17.62 7.84 -4.29
C LEU A 27 -18.95 7.44 -3.64
N ASN A 28 -19.39 8.18 -2.61
CA ASN A 28 -20.75 8.09 -2.12
C ASN A 28 -21.68 8.68 -3.19
N GLN A 29 -22.48 7.82 -3.85
CA GLN A 29 -23.19 8.18 -5.06
C GLN A 29 -24.52 7.41 -5.16
N LEU A 30 -25.47 8.02 -5.84
CA LEU A 30 -26.73 7.42 -6.25
C LEU A 30 -26.80 7.41 -7.78
N TYR A 31 -27.11 6.26 -8.35
CA TYR A 31 -27.23 6.06 -9.79
C TYR A 31 -28.66 5.72 -10.15
N LEU A 32 -29.27 6.54 -11.03
CA LEU A 32 -30.54 6.21 -11.68
C LEU A 32 -30.24 5.36 -12.91
N ARG A 33 -30.87 4.20 -13.01
CA ARG A 33 -30.78 3.34 -14.19
C ARG A 33 -32.15 3.20 -14.85
N VAL A 34 -32.19 3.38 -16.14
CA VAL A 34 -33.43 3.28 -16.96
C VAL A 34 -33.24 2.16 -17.98
N TYR A 35 -34.19 1.25 -18.01
CA TYR A 35 -34.21 0.09 -18.91
C TYR A 35 -34.82 0.49 -20.25
N THR A 36 -34.03 0.46 -21.30
CA THR A 36 -34.44 0.81 -22.66
C THR A 36 -34.37 -0.39 -23.60
N SER A 37 -34.86 -0.25 -24.82
CA SER A 37 -34.72 -1.28 -25.86
C SER A 37 -33.27 -1.55 -26.28
N GLU A 38 -32.37 -0.60 -26.04
CA GLU A 38 -30.92 -0.67 -26.36
C GLU A 38 -30.10 -1.17 -25.16
N GLY A 39 -30.71 -1.46 -24.02
CA GLY A 39 -30.06 -1.88 -22.78
C GLY A 39 -30.26 -0.91 -21.62
N ILE A 40 -29.47 -1.07 -20.57
CA ILE A 40 -29.55 -0.23 -19.38
C ILE A 40 -28.74 1.06 -19.61
N ARG A 41 -29.41 2.20 -19.46
CA ARG A 41 -28.80 3.53 -19.47
C ARG A 41 -28.81 4.08 -18.04
N TRP A 42 -27.81 4.83 -17.69
CA TRP A 42 -27.67 5.30 -16.30
C TRP A 42 -27.07 6.71 -16.21
N THR A 43 -27.33 7.38 -15.10
CA THR A 43 -26.74 8.67 -14.73
C THR A 43 -26.49 8.75 -13.22
N PRO A 44 -25.39 9.38 -12.78
CA PRO A 44 -25.26 9.76 -11.36
C PRO A 44 -26.27 10.86 -11.04
N MET A 45 -26.84 10.84 -9.84
CA MET A 45 -27.85 11.82 -9.42
C MET A 45 -27.32 12.92 -8.52
N VAL A 46 -26.13 12.74 -7.90
CA VAL A 46 -25.59 13.67 -6.92
C VAL A 46 -24.20 14.15 -7.28
N GLY A 47 -23.84 15.33 -6.80
CA GLY A 47 -22.51 15.92 -6.90
C GLY A 47 -22.12 16.45 -8.29
N SER A 48 -20.86 16.81 -8.41
CA SER A 48 -20.29 17.50 -9.58
C SER A 48 -20.20 16.64 -10.86
N ASN A 49 -20.41 15.34 -10.75
CA ASN A 49 -20.46 14.42 -11.90
C ASN A 49 -21.88 14.19 -12.43
N SER A 50 -22.89 14.77 -11.77
CA SER A 50 -24.29 14.70 -12.19
C SER A 50 -24.69 15.92 -13.01
N ALA A 51 -25.78 15.79 -13.78
CA ALA A 51 -26.44 16.91 -14.43
C ALA A 51 -27.51 17.57 -13.52
N SER A 52 -27.46 17.29 -12.23
CA SER A 52 -28.47 17.76 -11.27
C SER A 52 -28.32 19.23 -10.95
N LYS A 53 -29.46 19.87 -10.64
CA LYS A 53 -29.49 21.12 -9.89
C LYS A 53 -29.29 20.80 -8.41
N PHE A 54 -28.51 21.63 -7.71
CA PHE A 54 -28.18 21.44 -6.30
C PHE A 54 -28.66 22.62 -5.45
N GLY A 55 -29.15 22.33 -4.25
CA GLY A 55 -29.51 23.28 -3.20
C GLY A 55 -29.25 22.70 -1.82
N TYR A 56 -29.11 23.57 -0.83
CA TYR A 56 -28.83 23.15 0.54
C TYR A 56 -29.40 24.06 1.59
N SER A 57 -29.67 23.53 2.76
CA SER A 57 -29.91 24.24 4.02
C SER A 57 -28.97 23.70 5.10
N GLN A 58 -29.15 24.15 6.35
CA GLN A 58 -28.36 23.62 7.47
C GLN A 58 -28.63 22.13 7.77
N GLN A 59 -29.79 21.61 7.36
CA GLN A 59 -30.23 20.26 7.71
C GLN A 59 -30.42 19.34 6.50
N GLN A 60 -30.43 19.92 5.30
CA GLN A 60 -30.79 19.18 4.09
C GLN A 60 -29.89 19.54 2.91
N LEU A 61 -29.48 18.52 2.18
CA LEU A 61 -28.93 18.67 0.83
C LEU A 61 -29.97 18.12 -0.16
N SER A 62 -30.13 18.80 -1.30
CA SER A 62 -31.14 18.44 -2.31
C SER A 62 -30.57 18.51 -3.71
N TRP A 63 -30.84 17.48 -4.51
CA TRP A 63 -30.51 17.42 -5.93
C TRP A 63 -31.75 17.10 -6.74
N SER A 64 -31.91 17.71 -7.90
CA SER A 64 -33.02 17.42 -8.79
C SER A 64 -32.57 17.45 -10.25
N GLY A 65 -33.18 16.63 -11.05
CA GLY A 65 -32.84 16.55 -12.48
C GLY A 65 -33.78 15.67 -13.27
N GLU A 66 -33.39 15.48 -14.51
CA GLU A 66 -34.12 14.64 -15.46
C GLU A 66 -33.12 13.78 -16.23
N PHE A 67 -33.46 12.53 -16.44
CA PHE A 67 -32.67 11.63 -17.28
C PHE A 67 -33.61 10.76 -18.12
N LEU A 68 -33.51 10.89 -19.44
CA LEU A 68 -34.54 10.37 -20.37
C LEU A 68 -35.93 10.92 -19.97
N ASP A 69 -36.95 10.08 -19.85
CA ASP A 69 -38.28 10.50 -19.44
C ASP A 69 -38.54 10.35 -17.93
N VAL A 70 -37.49 10.37 -17.11
CA VAL A 70 -37.57 10.21 -15.66
C VAL A 70 -37.09 11.47 -14.95
N HIS A 71 -37.97 12.09 -14.18
CA HIS A 71 -37.63 13.18 -13.27
C HIS A 71 -37.28 12.61 -11.90
N TYR A 72 -36.25 13.15 -11.26
CA TYR A 72 -35.84 12.75 -9.93
C TYR A 72 -35.60 13.91 -8.98
N GLN A 73 -35.92 13.67 -7.73
CA GLN A 73 -35.56 14.49 -6.58
C GLN A 73 -34.83 13.60 -5.57
N VAL A 74 -33.67 14.06 -5.10
CA VAL A 74 -32.87 13.38 -4.07
C VAL A 74 -32.68 14.32 -2.91
N ASP A 75 -32.94 13.87 -1.70
CA ASP A 75 -32.69 14.62 -0.47
C ASP A 75 -31.85 13.81 0.50
N LEU A 76 -30.89 14.46 1.15
CA LEU A 76 -30.05 13.89 2.21
C LEU A 76 -30.29 14.67 3.49
N GLN A 77 -30.63 13.96 4.56
CA GLN A 77 -30.69 14.49 5.92
C GLN A 77 -30.02 13.56 6.92
N LEU A 78 -29.50 14.14 8.00
CA LEU A 78 -28.90 13.42 9.12
C LEU A 78 -29.85 13.41 10.31
N ALA A 79 -29.83 12.34 11.09
CA ALA A 79 -30.55 12.20 12.34
C ALA A 79 -29.72 11.38 13.33
N GLU A 80 -29.26 12.01 14.44
CA GLU A 80 -28.41 11.35 15.45
C GLU A 80 -27.21 10.62 14.81
N ASP A 81 -27.16 9.32 14.91
CA ASP A 81 -26.08 8.46 14.39
C ASP A 81 -26.43 7.82 13.03
N CYS A 82 -27.33 8.42 12.25
CA CYS A 82 -27.72 7.90 10.95
C CYS A 82 -27.98 9.01 9.94
N TRP A 83 -27.99 8.65 8.66
CA TRP A 83 -28.39 9.53 7.56
C TRP A 83 -29.29 8.79 6.58
N PHE A 84 -30.17 9.58 5.93
CA PHE A 84 -31.19 9.07 5.03
C PHE A 84 -31.11 9.74 3.67
N TRP A 85 -31.06 8.92 2.63
CA TRP A 85 -31.25 9.32 1.24
C TRP A 85 -32.69 9.06 0.85
N ARG A 86 -33.47 10.13 0.62
CA ARG A 86 -34.82 10.05 0.08
C ARG A 86 -34.77 10.33 -1.41
N ILE A 87 -35.19 9.38 -2.23
CA ILE A 87 -35.25 9.49 -3.69
C ILE A 87 -36.71 9.43 -4.12
N GLN A 88 -37.14 10.40 -4.91
CA GLN A 88 -38.45 10.46 -5.49
C GLN A 88 -38.33 10.49 -7.01
N LEU A 89 -39.02 9.57 -7.68
CA LEU A 89 -39.03 9.41 -9.14
C LEU A 89 -40.45 9.61 -9.67
N THR A 90 -40.57 10.31 -10.81
CA THR A 90 -41.79 10.41 -11.64
C THR A 90 -41.42 10.30 -13.10
N GLY A 91 -42.36 9.98 -13.97
CA GLY A 91 -42.12 9.89 -15.42
C GLY A 91 -42.59 8.57 -16.00
N SER A 92 -41.90 8.07 -17.01
CA SER A 92 -42.31 6.86 -17.70
C SER A 92 -41.16 5.86 -17.87
N GLY A 93 -41.49 4.60 -18.03
CA GLY A 93 -40.52 3.50 -18.26
C GLY A 93 -40.20 2.71 -17.01
N LYS A 94 -39.31 1.75 -17.16
CA LYS A 94 -38.82 0.90 -16.06
C LYS A 94 -37.47 1.46 -15.55
N ALA A 95 -37.35 1.68 -14.24
CA ALA A 95 -36.13 2.22 -13.64
C ALA A 95 -35.82 1.56 -12.29
N ASP A 96 -34.57 1.58 -11.90
CA ASP A 96 -34.10 1.26 -10.55
C ASP A 96 -32.99 2.24 -10.10
N ILE A 97 -32.59 2.10 -8.85
CA ILE A 97 -31.59 2.95 -8.22
C ILE A 97 -30.52 2.06 -7.60
N ILE A 98 -29.26 2.46 -7.78
CA ILE A 98 -28.14 1.89 -7.02
C ILE A 98 -27.59 2.98 -6.11
N TYR A 99 -27.53 2.68 -4.81
CA TYR A 99 -26.78 3.45 -3.82
C TYR A 99 -25.42 2.82 -3.63
N GLY A 100 -24.35 3.59 -3.76
CA GLY A 100 -22.97 3.15 -3.57
C GLY A 100 -22.21 4.03 -2.59
N GLN A 101 -21.42 3.43 -1.71
CA GLN A 101 -20.59 4.14 -0.74
C GLN A 101 -19.31 3.36 -0.42
N ASP A 102 -18.17 4.06 -0.49
CA ASP A 102 -16.89 3.59 -0.01
C ASP A 102 -16.83 3.63 1.52
N ILE A 103 -16.17 2.64 2.13
CA ILE A 103 -16.11 2.45 3.57
C ILE A 103 -14.66 2.47 4.05
N GLY A 104 -14.33 3.46 4.90
CA GLY A 104 -13.10 3.51 5.69
C GLY A 104 -13.33 2.97 7.10
N ASN A 105 -14.29 3.58 7.80
CA ASN A 105 -14.75 3.19 9.13
C ASN A 105 -13.62 2.97 10.15
N ALA A 106 -12.66 3.87 10.17
CA ALA A 106 -11.51 3.86 11.08
C ALA A 106 -11.08 5.30 11.41
N LEU A 107 -10.12 5.45 12.32
CA LEU A 107 -9.54 6.76 12.64
C LEU A 107 -9.04 7.45 11.36
N LYS A 108 -9.36 8.73 11.20
CA LYS A 108 -9.04 9.52 10.00
C LYS A 108 -7.57 9.38 9.57
N GLY A 109 -6.62 9.50 10.51
CA GLY A 109 -5.20 9.37 10.21
C GLY A 109 -4.81 7.98 9.67
N ALA A 110 -5.47 6.91 10.15
CA ALA A 110 -5.24 5.55 9.65
C ALA A 110 -5.77 5.38 8.21
N VAL A 111 -6.99 5.88 7.94
CA VAL A 111 -7.58 5.82 6.60
C VAL A 111 -6.75 6.62 5.60
N GLN A 112 -6.38 7.86 5.94
CA GLN A 112 -5.63 8.75 5.04
C GLN A 112 -4.18 8.32 4.82
N SER A 113 -3.58 7.58 5.75
CA SER A 113 -2.23 7.04 5.57
C SER A 113 -2.22 5.81 4.65
N ASN A 114 -3.17 4.88 4.82
CA ASN A 114 -3.28 3.67 4.00
C ASN A 114 -4.71 3.11 4.02
N GLU A 115 -5.56 3.63 3.18
CA GLU A 115 -6.96 3.22 3.03
C GLU A 115 -7.11 1.75 2.62
N ALA A 116 -6.21 1.24 1.80
CA ALA A 116 -6.23 -0.14 1.35
C ALA A 116 -5.96 -1.13 2.50
N TYR A 117 -5.00 -0.80 3.37
CA TYR A 117 -4.69 -1.60 4.55
C TYR A 117 -5.89 -1.65 5.51
N VAL A 118 -6.49 -0.50 5.79
CA VAL A 118 -7.67 -0.40 6.68
C VAL A 118 -8.84 -1.23 6.14
N SER A 119 -9.07 -1.19 4.82
CA SER A 119 -10.12 -1.92 4.14
C SER A 119 -10.02 -3.44 4.30
N GLN A 120 -8.82 -3.99 4.39
CA GLN A 120 -8.60 -5.44 4.56
C GLN A 120 -9.18 -6.01 5.87
N TYR A 121 -9.43 -5.16 6.85
CA TYR A 121 -9.96 -5.55 8.17
C TYR A 121 -11.44 -5.19 8.36
N LEU A 122 -12.12 -4.74 7.30
CA LEU A 122 -13.56 -4.55 7.34
C LEU A 122 -14.28 -5.89 7.13
N ASP A 123 -15.10 -6.29 8.10
CA ASP A 123 -15.96 -7.45 8.02
C ASP A 123 -17.34 -7.05 7.52
N HIS A 124 -17.71 -7.53 6.34
CA HIS A 124 -19.02 -7.29 5.75
C HIS A 124 -19.94 -8.45 6.02
N HIS A 125 -20.89 -8.27 6.92
CA HIS A 125 -21.96 -9.23 7.18
C HIS A 125 -23.23 -8.80 6.43
N VAL A 126 -23.73 -9.67 5.56
CA VAL A 126 -24.95 -9.42 4.79
C VAL A 126 -26.09 -10.24 5.36
N THR A 127 -27.12 -9.57 5.85
CA THR A 127 -28.40 -10.20 6.20
C THR A 127 -29.36 -10.02 5.04
N GLN A 128 -29.85 -11.12 4.51
CA GLN A 128 -30.80 -11.12 3.42
C GLN A 128 -31.99 -12.01 3.79
N ASP A 129 -33.19 -11.48 3.67
CA ASP A 129 -34.44 -12.20 3.75
C ASP A 129 -35.32 -11.85 2.53
N ASN A 130 -36.57 -12.29 2.52
CA ASN A 130 -37.48 -12.06 1.37
C ASN A 130 -37.88 -10.58 1.16
N GLU A 131 -37.58 -9.70 2.11
CA GLU A 131 -38.05 -8.31 2.11
C GLU A 131 -36.91 -7.30 2.14
N THR A 132 -35.72 -7.71 2.56
CA THR A 132 -34.65 -6.75 2.80
C THR A 132 -33.24 -7.34 2.62
N ILE A 133 -32.31 -6.47 2.26
CA ILE A 133 -30.85 -6.68 2.30
C ILE A 133 -30.27 -5.60 3.21
N VAL A 134 -29.51 -6.03 4.22
CA VAL A 134 -28.79 -5.15 5.14
C VAL A 134 -27.32 -5.55 5.14
N VAL A 135 -26.43 -4.59 4.93
CA VAL A 135 -24.99 -4.81 4.98
C VAL A 135 -24.44 -4.10 6.21
N SER A 136 -23.85 -4.87 7.12
CA SER A 136 -23.19 -4.38 8.31
C SER A 136 -21.68 -4.51 8.13
N SER A 137 -20.94 -3.41 8.15
CA SER A 137 -19.49 -3.35 7.95
C SER A 137 -18.81 -3.00 9.28
N ARG A 138 -18.17 -4.01 9.92
CA ARG A 138 -17.47 -3.86 11.19
C ARG A 138 -15.96 -3.73 10.96
N GLN A 139 -15.32 -2.76 11.60
CA GLN A 139 -13.86 -2.70 11.63
C GLN A 139 -13.32 -3.70 12.64
N ASN A 140 -12.54 -4.68 12.18
CA ASN A 140 -11.98 -5.75 13.00
C ASN A 140 -10.70 -5.32 13.73
N GLN A 141 -10.01 -4.30 13.27
CA GLN A 141 -8.91 -3.70 14.01
C GLN A 141 -9.46 -2.69 15.02
N PRO A 142 -9.06 -2.76 16.30
CA PRO A 142 -9.54 -1.82 17.30
C PRO A 142 -9.05 -0.39 16.99
N GLN A 143 -9.99 0.54 16.97
CA GLN A 143 -9.76 1.97 16.80
C GLN A 143 -9.84 2.61 18.19
N SER A 144 -8.69 2.92 18.79
CA SER A 144 -8.62 3.36 20.20
C SER A 144 -9.40 2.42 21.16
N GLY A 145 -9.26 1.11 20.94
CA GLY A 145 -9.90 0.07 21.76
C GLY A 145 -11.37 -0.22 21.44
N LYS A 146 -11.95 0.42 20.41
CA LYS A 146 -13.33 0.22 19.96
C LYS A 146 -13.37 -0.39 18.55
N PHE A 147 -14.48 -1.04 18.23
CA PHE A 147 -14.74 -1.68 16.93
C PHE A 147 -15.90 -0.97 16.23
N PRO A 148 -15.66 0.12 15.48
CA PRO A 148 -16.74 0.86 14.83
C PRO A 148 -17.46 0.04 13.77
N LEU A 149 -18.75 0.30 13.61
CA LEU A 149 -19.63 -0.39 12.65
C LEU A 149 -20.46 0.62 11.88
N VAL A 150 -20.58 0.37 10.57
CA VAL A 150 -21.54 1.05 9.69
C VAL A 150 -22.53 0.02 9.17
N GLU A 151 -23.82 0.31 9.24
CA GLU A 151 -24.88 -0.52 8.68
C GLU A 151 -25.66 0.23 7.61
N GLN A 152 -25.92 -0.41 6.49
CA GLN A 152 -26.61 0.18 5.34
C GLN A 152 -27.76 -0.71 4.86
N GLY A 153 -28.84 -0.08 4.47
CA GLY A 153 -30.03 -0.76 4.01
C GLY A 153 -31.06 0.18 3.35
N SER A 154 -32.28 -0.31 3.16
CA SER A 154 -33.41 0.47 2.61
C SER A 154 -34.70 0.15 3.35
N PHE A 155 -35.67 1.09 3.30
CA PHE A 155 -37.02 0.80 3.78
C PHE A 155 -37.89 0.09 2.76
N GLN A 156 -37.50 0.13 1.48
CA GLN A 156 -38.11 -0.65 0.42
C GLN A 156 -37.31 -1.94 0.16
N PRO A 157 -37.88 -2.93 -0.51
CA PRO A 157 -37.15 -4.13 -0.90
C PRO A 157 -35.98 -3.84 -1.79
N LEU A 158 -34.89 -4.59 -1.58
CA LEU A 158 -33.66 -4.51 -2.38
C LEU A 158 -33.49 -5.81 -3.18
N ARG A 159 -33.00 -5.67 -4.40
CA ARG A 159 -32.81 -6.77 -5.35
C ARG A 159 -31.45 -7.45 -5.23
N SER A 160 -30.40 -6.64 -5.02
CA SER A 160 -29.03 -7.14 -5.04
C SER A 160 -28.06 -6.21 -4.31
N TYR A 161 -26.85 -6.72 -4.05
CA TYR A 161 -25.80 -5.99 -3.38
C TYR A 161 -24.41 -6.35 -3.93
N SER A 162 -23.41 -5.54 -3.59
CA SER A 162 -21.98 -5.86 -3.65
C SER A 162 -21.26 -5.18 -2.48
N THR A 163 -20.07 -5.65 -2.13
CA THR A 163 -19.32 -5.17 -0.94
C THR A 163 -17.94 -4.64 -1.25
N ASP A 164 -17.51 -4.70 -2.51
CA ASP A 164 -16.16 -4.31 -2.91
C ASP A 164 -16.17 -3.50 -4.21
N GLY A 165 -15.22 -2.57 -4.32
CA GLY A 165 -15.10 -1.69 -5.47
C GLY A 165 -14.70 -2.41 -6.76
N TYR A 166 -13.96 -3.52 -6.68
CA TYR A 166 -13.67 -4.31 -7.88
C TYR A 166 -14.91 -4.99 -8.45
N GLN A 167 -15.86 -5.40 -7.58
CA GLN A 167 -17.17 -5.89 -8.03
C GLN A 167 -17.99 -4.80 -8.72
N PHE A 168 -17.92 -3.55 -8.20
CA PHE A 168 -18.74 -2.46 -8.69
C PHE A 168 -18.13 -1.74 -9.90
N PHE A 169 -16.91 -1.25 -9.77
CA PHE A 169 -16.21 -0.51 -10.82
C PHE A 169 -15.66 -1.43 -11.90
N GLY A 170 -15.17 -2.62 -11.54
CA GLY A 170 -14.54 -3.58 -12.44
C GLY A 170 -13.10 -3.18 -12.84
N ARG A 171 -12.29 -4.17 -13.21
CA ARG A 171 -10.88 -3.96 -13.60
C ARG A 171 -10.71 -3.02 -14.81
N THR A 172 -11.69 -3.03 -15.70
CA THR A 172 -11.68 -2.18 -16.91
C THR A 172 -11.94 -0.71 -16.62
N TYR A 173 -12.37 -0.34 -15.41
CA TYR A 173 -12.58 1.06 -15.01
C TYR A 173 -11.34 1.94 -15.25
N LYS A 174 -10.14 1.41 -15.06
CA LYS A 174 -8.87 2.10 -15.34
C LYS A 174 -8.77 2.64 -16.79
N VAL A 175 -9.50 2.00 -17.71
CA VAL A 175 -9.52 2.37 -19.13
C VAL A 175 -10.79 3.15 -19.49
N THR A 176 -11.95 2.66 -19.04
CA THR A 176 -13.25 3.16 -19.49
C THR A 176 -13.78 4.34 -18.66
N ASN A 177 -13.35 4.46 -17.40
CA ASN A 177 -13.93 5.33 -16.38
C ASN A 177 -15.44 5.12 -16.15
N LEU A 178 -15.95 3.94 -16.49
CA LEU A 178 -17.36 3.59 -16.34
C LEU A 178 -17.49 2.41 -15.37
N PRO A 179 -18.28 2.54 -14.29
CA PRO A 179 -18.52 1.42 -13.37
C PRO A 179 -19.22 0.27 -14.12
N GLN A 180 -18.58 -0.88 -14.15
CA GLN A 180 -19.02 -2.03 -14.94
C GLN A 180 -20.37 -2.59 -14.46
N ALA A 181 -20.59 -2.58 -13.13
CA ALA A 181 -21.82 -3.09 -12.53
C ALA A 181 -23.09 -2.35 -12.98
N LEU A 182 -22.98 -1.07 -13.37
CA LEU A 182 -24.13 -0.28 -13.82
C LEU A 182 -24.75 -0.77 -15.14
N ALA A 183 -23.98 -1.53 -15.92
CA ALA A 183 -24.46 -2.14 -17.16
C ALA A 183 -25.08 -3.53 -16.96
N HIS A 184 -24.90 -4.15 -15.79
CA HIS A 184 -25.45 -5.47 -15.48
C HIS A 184 -26.84 -5.38 -14.88
N GLU A 185 -27.65 -6.41 -15.07
CA GLU A 185 -29.03 -6.46 -14.54
C GLU A 185 -29.07 -6.44 -13.00
N THR A 186 -28.13 -7.15 -12.38
CA THR A 186 -27.99 -7.24 -10.91
C THR A 186 -26.54 -7.01 -10.50
N LEU A 187 -26.33 -6.55 -9.28
CA LEU A 187 -25.04 -6.57 -8.61
C LEU A 187 -24.61 -8.01 -8.33
N ALA A 188 -23.37 -8.20 -7.85
CA ALA A 188 -22.76 -9.52 -7.70
C ALA A 188 -23.49 -10.48 -6.76
N ASN A 189 -24.22 -9.99 -5.74
CA ASN A 189 -24.83 -10.77 -4.66
C ASN A 189 -23.83 -11.68 -3.93
N GLU A 190 -22.63 -11.20 -3.78
CA GLU A 190 -21.52 -11.93 -3.20
C GLU A 190 -20.71 -11.00 -2.29
N VAL A 191 -20.30 -11.51 -1.12
CA VAL A 191 -19.40 -10.78 -0.22
C VAL A 191 -17.98 -10.96 -0.71
N TYR A 192 -17.36 -9.85 -1.06
CA TYR A 192 -15.94 -9.75 -1.34
C TYR A 192 -15.32 -8.75 -0.36
N GLN A 193 -14.08 -8.99 0.10
CA GLN A 193 -13.44 -8.15 1.10
C GLN A 193 -11.94 -8.10 0.81
N TYR A 194 -11.46 -6.92 0.40
CA TYR A 194 -10.06 -6.71 0.07
C TYR A 194 -9.64 -5.25 0.31
N GLU A 195 -9.04 -4.59 -0.66
CA GLU A 195 -8.43 -3.27 -0.48
C GLU A 195 -9.36 -2.10 -0.77
N PHE A 196 -10.54 -2.35 -1.31
CA PHE A 196 -11.49 -1.32 -1.70
C PHE A 196 -12.90 -1.65 -1.24
N ALA A 197 -13.18 -1.44 0.04
CA ALA A 197 -14.51 -1.62 0.58
C ALA A 197 -15.47 -0.60 -0.04
N TYR A 198 -16.45 -1.10 -0.80
CA TYR A 198 -17.47 -0.31 -1.46
C TYR A 198 -18.80 -1.06 -1.42
N ILE A 199 -19.71 -0.54 -0.61
CA ILE A 199 -21.05 -1.14 -0.48
C ILE A 199 -21.93 -0.54 -1.56
N ALA A 200 -22.51 -1.40 -2.40
CA ALA A 200 -23.55 -1.01 -3.33
C ALA A 200 -24.83 -1.79 -3.07
N LEU A 201 -25.96 -1.10 -3.04
CA LEU A 201 -27.29 -1.62 -2.81
C LEU A 201 -28.19 -1.25 -3.99
N GLN A 202 -28.84 -2.24 -4.61
CA GLN A 202 -29.75 -2.05 -5.73
C GLN A 202 -31.20 -2.20 -5.29
N SER A 203 -32.02 -1.20 -5.57
CA SER A 203 -33.48 -1.28 -5.35
C SER A 203 -34.14 -2.29 -6.28
N GLU A 204 -35.38 -2.67 -5.99
CA GLU A 204 -36.23 -3.28 -6.98
C GLU A 204 -36.42 -2.33 -8.17
N SER A 205 -36.84 -2.87 -9.30
CA SER A 205 -37.18 -2.08 -10.47
C SER A 205 -38.64 -1.65 -10.45
N TYR A 206 -38.88 -0.38 -10.70
CA TYR A 206 -40.20 0.24 -10.66
C TYR A 206 -40.68 0.56 -12.08
N GLN A 207 -41.95 0.29 -12.36
CA GLN A 207 -42.62 0.85 -13.53
C GLN A 207 -43.13 2.23 -13.17
N LEU A 208 -42.47 3.27 -13.70
CA LEU A 208 -42.77 4.65 -13.36
C LEU A 208 -44.04 5.15 -14.06
N SER A 209 -44.68 6.14 -13.43
CA SER A 209 -45.85 6.87 -13.89
C SER A 209 -45.80 8.32 -13.38
N ASP A 210 -46.86 9.07 -13.59
CA ASP A 210 -47.02 10.44 -13.03
C ASP A 210 -47.14 10.43 -11.49
N GLU A 211 -47.41 9.27 -10.88
CA GLU A 211 -47.38 9.12 -9.42
C GLU A 211 -45.94 8.97 -8.93
N THR A 212 -45.66 9.62 -7.79
CA THR A 212 -44.32 9.59 -7.20
C THR A 212 -43.99 8.22 -6.64
N THR A 213 -42.92 7.62 -7.14
CA THR A 213 -42.27 6.45 -6.55
C THR A 213 -41.17 6.94 -5.58
N GLU A 214 -41.23 6.50 -4.32
CA GLU A 214 -40.24 6.89 -3.31
C GLU A 214 -39.40 5.68 -2.87
N VAL A 215 -38.08 5.89 -2.83
CA VAL A 215 -37.10 4.93 -2.31
C VAL A 215 -36.23 5.63 -1.27
N ILE A 216 -35.99 4.95 -0.14
CA ILE A 216 -35.23 5.51 0.98
C ILE A 216 -34.13 4.52 1.35
N PHE A 217 -32.87 4.95 1.15
CA PHE A 217 -31.74 4.25 1.72
C PHE A 217 -31.33 4.91 3.04
N TYR A 218 -30.83 4.11 3.96
CA TYR A 218 -30.29 4.58 5.23
C TYR A 218 -28.89 4.04 5.46
N SER A 219 -28.12 4.78 6.22
CA SER A 219 -26.87 4.31 6.82
C SER A 219 -26.87 4.73 8.28
N ALA A 220 -26.44 3.84 9.17
CA ALA A 220 -26.38 4.06 10.59
C ALA A 220 -25.01 3.64 11.14
N VAL A 221 -24.48 4.36 12.13
CA VAL A 221 -23.16 4.12 12.70
C VAL A 221 -23.26 3.76 14.17
N LYS A 222 -22.40 2.85 14.60
CA LYS A 222 -22.24 2.46 15.99
C LYS A 222 -20.76 2.58 16.36
N ALA A 223 -20.49 3.32 17.42
CA ALA A 223 -19.11 3.63 17.81
C ALA A 223 -18.31 2.41 18.26
N ASP A 224 -19.00 1.37 18.77
CA ASP A 224 -18.36 0.14 19.25
C ASP A 224 -19.27 -1.08 19.09
N GLN A 225 -18.78 -2.09 18.40
CA GLN A 225 -19.39 -3.40 18.23
C GLN A 225 -18.35 -4.48 18.62
N PRO A 226 -18.18 -4.79 19.92
CA PRO A 226 -17.16 -5.72 20.37
C PRO A 226 -17.35 -7.14 19.85
N GLN A 227 -18.61 -7.57 19.66
CA GLN A 227 -18.95 -8.91 19.21
C GLN A 227 -18.98 -9.02 17.69
N ALA A 228 -18.79 -10.23 17.17
CA ALA A 228 -19.04 -10.54 15.78
C ALA A 228 -20.47 -10.16 15.37
N VAL A 229 -20.63 -9.72 14.12
CA VAL A 229 -21.96 -9.40 13.57
C VAL A 229 -22.62 -10.70 13.10
N SER A 230 -23.83 -10.95 13.60
CA SER A 230 -24.62 -12.13 13.23
C SER A 230 -26.01 -11.80 12.68
N GLY A 231 -26.29 -10.51 12.45
CA GLY A 231 -27.56 -9.99 11.95
C GLY A 231 -27.58 -8.46 12.01
N PRO A 232 -28.69 -7.82 11.62
CA PRO A 232 -28.81 -6.36 11.69
C PRO A 232 -28.56 -5.83 13.11
N GLN A 233 -27.81 -4.75 13.21
CA GLN A 233 -27.42 -4.14 14.49
C GLN A 233 -28.32 -2.98 14.91
N PHE A 234 -29.14 -2.51 13.99
CA PHE A 234 -30.13 -1.46 14.24
C PHE A 234 -31.55 -1.97 14.02
N ASP A 235 -32.47 -1.51 14.87
CA ASP A 235 -33.90 -1.81 14.73
C ASP A 235 -34.51 -1.01 13.59
N ARG A 236 -34.84 -1.66 12.47
CA ARG A 236 -35.37 -1.02 11.26
C ARG A 236 -36.66 -0.21 11.52
N PRO A 237 -37.63 -0.68 12.34
CA PRO A 237 -38.75 0.15 12.76
C PRO A 237 -38.37 1.45 13.46
N SER A 238 -37.38 1.43 14.35
CA SER A 238 -36.86 2.61 15.01
C SER A 238 -36.20 3.58 14.04
N LEU A 239 -35.39 3.09 13.08
CA LEU A 239 -34.83 3.93 12.01
C LEU A 239 -35.93 4.57 11.16
N LYS A 240 -36.98 3.83 10.86
CA LYS A 240 -38.13 4.34 10.11
C LYS A 240 -38.91 5.42 10.90
N GLU A 241 -39.02 5.26 12.21
CA GLU A 241 -39.63 6.29 13.07
C GLU A 241 -38.75 7.56 13.09
N GLN A 242 -37.43 7.45 13.16
CA GLN A 242 -36.51 8.59 13.06
C GLN A 242 -36.68 9.30 11.71
N PHE A 243 -36.70 8.59 10.61
CA PHE A 243 -36.94 9.16 9.28
C PHE A 243 -38.29 9.91 9.22
N GLN A 244 -39.35 9.35 9.78
CA GLN A 244 -40.69 9.97 9.78
C GLN A 244 -40.78 11.29 10.59
N LYS A 245 -39.84 11.54 11.50
CA LYS A 245 -39.72 12.80 12.25
C LYS A 245 -39.00 13.90 11.44
N LEU A 246 -38.31 13.54 10.34
CA LEU A 246 -37.64 14.50 9.49
C LEU A 246 -38.66 15.31 8.68
N THR A 247 -38.35 16.60 8.49
CA THR A 247 -39.13 17.46 7.62
C THR A 247 -38.30 17.89 6.43
N PHE A 248 -38.76 17.57 5.24
CA PHE A 248 -38.07 17.89 4.00
C PHE A 248 -38.63 19.21 3.43
N GLU A 249 -37.73 20.16 3.24
CA GLU A 249 -38.03 21.50 2.71
C GLU A 249 -37.89 21.48 1.17
N SER A 250 -38.70 22.30 0.50
CA SER A 250 -38.48 22.58 -0.92
C SER A 250 -37.41 23.66 -1.06
N LEU A 251 -36.18 23.23 -1.38
CA LEU A 251 -35.05 24.14 -1.51
C LEU A 251 -34.96 24.74 -2.93
N THR A 252 -34.46 25.98 -3.00
CA THR A 252 -34.07 26.56 -4.29
C THR A 252 -32.81 25.89 -4.77
N THR A 253 -32.88 25.21 -5.91
CA THR A 253 -31.77 24.51 -6.55
C THR A 253 -31.24 25.26 -7.76
N GLN A 254 -29.93 25.18 -7.99
CA GLN A 254 -29.24 25.80 -9.12
C GLN A 254 -28.45 24.75 -9.90
N LEU A 255 -28.40 24.90 -11.22
CA LEU A 255 -27.57 24.04 -12.05
C LEU A 255 -26.08 24.33 -11.75
N LEU A 256 -25.33 23.26 -11.53
CA LEU A 256 -23.88 23.38 -11.35
C LEU A 256 -23.22 23.74 -12.69
N PRO A 257 -22.22 24.63 -12.70
CA PRO A 257 -21.44 24.91 -13.90
C PRO A 257 -20.80 23.62 -14.46
N ALA A 258 -20.85 23.46 -15.77
CA ALA A 258 -20.24 22.32 -16.44
C ALA A 258 -18.71 22.38 -16.36
N LYS A 259 -18.07 21.25 -16.12
CA LYS A 259 -16.61 21.14 -16.15
C LYS A 259 -16.08 21.38 -17.55
N GLN A 260 -14.92 22.02 -17.70
CA GLN A 260 -14.18 22.19 -18.94
C GLN A 260 -13.32 20.95 -19.25
N LEU A 261 -13.84 19.76 -18.95
CA LEU A 261 -13.21 18.48 -19.14
C LEU A 261 -13.95 17.66 -20.20
N GLY A 262 -13.23 17.23 -21.21
CA GLY A 262 -13.67 16.23 -22.18
C GLY A 262 -13.42 14.81 -21.67
N ALA A 263 -13.78 13.82 -22.47
CA ALA A 263 -13.45 12.44 -22.21
C ALA A 263 -11.93 12.27 -22.05
N ALA A 264 -11.51 11.45 -21.08
CA ALA A 264 -10.10 11.14 -20.87
C ALA A 264 -9.47 10.59 -22.16
N LEU A 265 -8.19 10.89 -22.39
CA LEU A 265 -7.42 10.31 -23.49
C LEU A 265 -6.80 9.00 -23.02
N THR A 266 -7.16 7.93 -23.72
CA THR A 266 -6.52 6.62 -23.57
C THR A 266 -5.78 6.29 -24.88
N GLY A 267 -4.63 5.62 -24.76
CA GLY A 267 -3.90 5.12 -25.91
C GLY A 267 -4.67 4.00 -26.64
N GLU A 268 -4.58 3.95 -27.96
CA GLU A 268 -5.10 2.83 -28.77
C GLU A 268 -4.29 1.56 -28.49
N THR A 269 -4.90 0.39 -28.72
CA THR A 269 -4.18 -0.89 -28.72
C THR A 269 -3.09 -0.90 -29.78
N LEU A 270 -1.88 -1.33 -29.43
CA LEU A 270 -0.78 -1.47 -30.36
C LEU A 270 -0.94 -2.75 -31.19
N SER A 271 -0.79 -2.65 -32.50
CA SER A 271 -0.63 -3.81 -33.38
C SER A 271 0.77 -4.44 -33.20
N GLU A 272 0.98 -5.68 -33.63
CA GLU A 272 2.30 -6.33 -33.66
C GLU A 272 3.33 -5.49 -34.46
N ALA A 273 2.90 -4.81 -35.50
CA ALA A 273 3.75 -3.92 -36.28
C ALA A 273 4.14 -2.66 -35.48
N ASP A 274 3.22 -2.08 -34.72
CA ASP A 274 3.51 -0.96 -33.82
C ASP A 274 4.49 -1.35 -32.74
N ILE A 275 4.27 -2.51 -32.12
CA ILE A 275 5.15 -3.04 -31.08
C ILE A 275 6.57 -3.24 -31.63
N SER A 276 6.71 -3.87 -32.80
CA SER A 276 8.00 -4.11 -33.44
C SER A 276 8.70 -2.81 -33.87
N ALA A 277 7.93 -1.79 -34.27
CA ALA A 277 8.49 -0.49 -34.65
C ALA A 277 8.97 0.32 -33.42
N LEU A 278 8.22 0.28 -32.31
CA LEU A 278 8.57 0.98 -31.07
C LEU A 278 9.65 0.25 -30.28
N PHE A 279 9.62 -1.07 -30.28
CA PHE A 279 10.47 -1.96 -29.49
C PHE A 279 11.08 -3.04 -30.38
N PRO A 280 12.16 -2.71 -31.13
CA PRO A 280 12.78 -3.67 -32.06
C PRO A 280 13.34 -4.92 -31.38
N LYS A 281 13.83 -4.79 -30.13
CA LYS A 281 14.31 -5.90 -29.32
C LYS A 281 13.22 -6.29 -28.31
N GLN A 282 12.86 -7.56 -28.29
CA GLN A 282 11.87 -8.12 -27.37
C GLN A 282 12.41 -9.44 -26.80
N GLU A 283 12.54 -9.51 -25.48
CA GLU A 283 13.05 -10.66 -24.74
C GLU A 283 12.07 -11.04 -23.63
N ALA A 284 12.12 -12.29 -23.16
CA ALA A 284 11.26 -12.79 -22.08
C ALA A 284 9.78 -12.41 -22.26
N MET A 285 9.27 -12.65 -23.47
CA MET A 285 7.91 -12.25 -23.86
C MET A 285 6.86 -13.03 -23.08
N GLU A 286 5.89 -12.33 -22.51
CA GLU A 286 4.70 -12.91 -21.91
C GLU A 286 3.52 -12.84 -22.87
N ARG A 287 2.99 -14.00 -23.24
CA ARG A 287 1.79 -14.12 -24.08
C ARG A 287 0.77 -15.01 -23.42
N ILE A 288 -0.48 -14.62 -23.45
CA ILE A 288 -1.63 -15.39 -22.98
C ILE A 288 -2.61 -15.49 -24.14
N ASP A 289 -3.02 -16.70 -24.52
CA ASP A 289 -3.92 -16.97 -25.65
C ASP A 289 -3.50 -16.27 -26.96
N GLY A 290 -2.19 -16.17 -27.20
CA GLY A 290 -1.61 -15.50 -28.35
C GLY A 290 -1.49 -13.99 -28.25
N GLN A 291 -2.14 -13.35 -27.29
CA GLN A 291 -2.04 -11.92 -27.00
C GLN A 291 -0.74 -11.58 -26.27
N MET A 292 0.01 -10.60 -26.75
CA MET A 292 1.18 -10.06 -26.06
C MET A 292 0.73 -9.24 -24.84
N TYR A 293 1.35 -9.50 -23.69
CA TYR A 293 1.07 -8.79 -22.43
C TYR A 293 2.24 -7.93 -21.99
N SER A 294 3.45 -8.49 -22.00
CA SER A 294 4.65 -7.77 -21.60
C SER A 294 5.91 -8.41 -22.19
N PHE A 295 7.01 -7.70 -22.19
CA PHE A 295 8.32 -8.17 -22.61
C PHE A 295 9.42 -7.24 -22.07
N PHE A 296 10.67 -7.71 -22.10
CA PHE A 296 11.83 -6.87 -21.86
C PHE A 296 12.42 -6.35 -23.17
N THR A 297 13.04 -5.18 -23.11
CA THR A 297 13.75 -4.56 -24.22
C THR A 297 15.16 -4.13 -23.80
N GLU A 298 15.86 -3.35 -24.60
CA GLU A 298 17.21 -2.88 -24.30
C GLU A 298 17.35 -2.22 -22.92
N ASN A 299 18.54 -2.28 -22.33
CA ASN A 299 18.85 -1.69 -21.02
C ASN A 299 17.96 -2.18 -19.88
N TYR A 300 17.57 -3.45 -19.92
CA TYR A 300 16.72 -4.12 -18.92
C TYR A 300 15.33 -3.50 -18.74
N ARG A 301 14.86 -2.71 -19.72
CA ARG A 301 13.55 -2.05 -19.63
C ARG A 301 12.43 -3.08 -19.81
N HIS A 302 11.42 -2.99 -18.96
CA HIS A 302 10.23 -3.84 -18.99
C HIS A 302 9.04 -3.07 -19.58
N VAL A 303 8.45 -3.59 -20.63
CA VAL A 303 7.29 -3.00 -21.32
C VAL A 303 6.03 -3.78 -20.97
N VAL A 304 5.03 -3.08 -20.48
CA VAL A 304 3.70 -3.58 -20.16
C VAL A 304 2.69 -2.97 -21.11
N LEU A 305 1.89 -3.81 -21.78
CA LEU A 305 0.84 -3.35 -22.67
C LEU A 305 -0.47 -3.09 -21.91
N LYS A 306 -1.31 -2.23 -22.47
CA LYS A 306 -2.63 -1.88 -21.92
C LYS A 306 -3.48 -3.11 -21.58
N GLU A 307 -3.40 -4.14 -22.40
CA GLU A 307 -4.13 -5.39 -22.25
C GLU A 307 -3.81 -6.11 -20.94
N LYS A 308 -2.53 -6.17 -20.59
CA LYS A 308 -2.10 -6.74 -19.28
C LYS A 308 -2.64 -5.91 -18.12
N GLU A 309 -2.45 -4.60 -18.15
CA GLU A 309 -2.93 -3.71 -17.09
C GLU A 309 -4.45 -3.82 -16.88
N SER A 310 -5.20 -3.96 -17.98
CA SER A 310 -6.66 -4.13 -17.94
C SER A 310 -7.11 -5.46 -17.32
N ALA A 311 -6.25 -6.48 -17.38
CA ALA A 311 -6.50 -7.80 -16.80
C ALA A 311 -6.11 -7.90 -15.31
N MET A 312 -5.34 -6.94 -14.79
CA MET A 312 -4.80 -6.96 -13.43
C MET A 312 -5.65 -6.11 -12.48
N GLU A 313 -5.82 -6.59 -11.25
CA GLU A 313 -6.43 -5.80 -10.17
C GLU A 313 -5.47 -4.74 -9.67
N ARG A 314 -4.23 -5.12 -9.38
CA ARG A 314 -3.18 -4.18 -9.01
C ARG A 314 -2.64 -3.44 -10.22
N ALA A 315 -2.34 -2.16 -10.02
CA ALA A 315 -1.76 -1.31 -11.06
C ALA A 315 -0.25 -1.56 -11.17
N HIS A 316 0.27 -1.57 -12.42
CA HIS A 316 1.71 -1.48 -12.63
C HIS A 316 2.19 -0.10 -12.22
N GLY A 317 3.20 -0.09 -11.36
CA GLY A 317 3.85 1.12 -10.86
C GLY A 317 5.34 0.90 -10.71
N HIS A 318 6.06 1.99 -10.46
CA HIS A 318 7.50 1.96 -10.32
C HIS A 318 7.97 3.03 -9.32
N ILE A 319 9.03 2.73 -8.58
CA ILE A 319 9.72 3.70 -7.72
C ILE A 319 11.04 4.07 -8.38
N LEU A 320 11.22 5.35 -8.65
CA LEU A 320 12.43 5.90 -9.25
C LEU A 320 13.26 6.58 -8.16
N LEU A 321 14.55 6.26 -8.12
CA LEU A 321 15.52 6.82 -7.18
C LEU A 321 16.51 7.72 -7.90
N SER A 322 16.84 8.89 -7.32
CA SER A 322 18.01 9.69 -7.71
C SER A 322 19.20 9.33 -6.83
N GLY A 323 20.40 9.58 -7.34
CA GLY A 323 21.62 9.37 -6.56
C GLY A 323 22.18 7.95 -6.64
N SER A 324 23.45 7.82 -6.26
CA SER A 324 24.21 6.56 -6.23
C SER A 324 24.83 6.27 -4.86
N ASP A 325 24.44 7.01 -3.84
CA ASP A 325 24.94 6.84 -2.48
C ASP A 325 24.40 5.54 -1.88
N LEU A 326 25.31 4.67 -1.45
CA LEU A 326 25.02 3.41 -0.81
C LEU A 326 25.08 3.47 0.72
N VAL A 327 25.42 4.62 1.28
CA VAL A 327 25.43 4.87 2.72
C VAL A 327 24.22 5.73 3.07
N VAL A 328 23.44 5.32 4.07
CA VAL A 328 22.16 5.98 4.44
C VAL A 328 22.33 7.33 5.16
N ASP A 329 23.45 8.03 4.95
CA ASP A 329 23.72 9.35 5.53
C ASP A 329 23.29 10.50 4.60
N GLN A 330 22.87 10.19 3.37
CA GLN A 330 22.56 11.18 2.35
C GLN A 330 21.11 11.04 1.88
N PRO A 331 20.34 12.13 1.86
CA PRO A 331 18.97 12.08 1.37
C PRO A 331 18.92 11.84 -0.13
N LEU A 332 17.96 11.03 -0.56
CA LEU A 332 17.62 10.79 -1.96
C LEU A 332 16.37 11.57 -2.33
N LEU A 333 16.23 11.90 -3.61
CA LEU A 333 14.96 12.34 -4.19
C LEU A 333 14.35 11.16 -4.95
N SER A 334 13.15 10.76 -4.58
CA SER A 334 12.47 9.63 -5.18
C SER A 334 11.03 9.98 -5.55
N THR A 335 10.44 9.21 -6.46
CA THR A 335 9.06 9.37 -6.89
C THR A 335 8.43 8.02 -7.18
N THR A 336 7.12 7.94 -6.99
CA THR A 336 6.31 6.80 -7.43
C THR A 336 5.51 7.18 -8.68
N VAL A 337 5.46 6.28 -9.65
CA VAL A 337 4.73 6.45 -10.90
C VAL A 337 3.81 5.27 -11.14
N TYR A 338 2.69 5.48 -11.87
CA TYR A 338 1.74 4.40 -12.20
C TYR A 338 1.29 4.48 -13.65
N MET A 339 1.13 3.31 -14.27
CA MET A 339 0.76 3.17 -15.66
C MET A 339 -0.50 3.95 -16.04
N TYR A 340 -1.52 4.01 -15.22
CA TYR A 340 -2.80 4.66 -15.51
C TYR A 340 -2.76 6.20 -15.51
N GLY A 341 -1.58 6.81 -15.68
CA GLY A 341 -1.45 8.26 -15.85
C GLY A 341 -1.13 9.04 -14.57
N ILE A 342 -0.39 8.43 -13.65
CA ILE A 342 0.33 9.13 -12.58
C ILE A 342 1.78 9.28 -13.00
N PHE A 343 2.17 10.49 -13.35
CA PHE A 343 3.50 10.77 -13.86
C PHE A 343 4.52 11.06 -12.76
N ASN A 344 4.06 11.53 -11.61
CA ASN A 344 4.75 11.60 -10.34
C ASN A 344 3.73 11.56 -9.21
N SER A 345 4.08 10.91 -8.13
CA SER A 345 3.31 10.82 -6.90
C SER A 345 4.27 10.70 -5.74
N GLN A 346 3.94 11.28 -4.59
CA GLN A 346 4.77 11.09 -3.41
C GLN A 346 6.27 11.43 -3.66
N ILE A 347 6.56 12.50 -4.39
CA ILE A 347 7.97 12.94 -4.54
C ILE A 347 8.52 13.25 -3.17
N VAL A 348 9.61 12.56 -2.79
CA VAL A 348 10.14 12.60 -1.43
C VAL A 348 11.63 12.91 -1.45
N LEU A 349 12.04 13.83 -0.58
CA LEU A 349 13.42 14.06 -0.24
C LEU A 349 13.65 13.72 1.24
N GLY A 350 14.39 12.67 1.51
CA GLY A 350 14.54 12.15 2.87
C GLY A 350 13.37 11.24 3.26
N ASN A 351 12.65 11.57 4.32
CA ASN A 351 11.64 10.68 4.87
C ASN A 351 10.32 10.67 4.08
N THR A 352 9.81 9.49 3.73
CA THR A 352 8.64 9.30 2.85
C THR A 352 7.38 10.00 3.32
N SER A 353 6.93 9.70 4.53
CA SER A 353 5.62 10.18 5.00
C SER A 353 5.64 11.66 5.35
N MET A 354 6.80 12.20 5.72
CA MET A 354 6.91 13.54 6.27
C MET A 354 7.30 14.58 5.22
N ASN A 355 8.26 14.27 4.36
CA ASN A 355 8.87 15.24 3.44
C ASN A 355 8.30 15.20 2.02
N LYS A 356 7.18 14.52 1.78
CA LYS A 356 6.59 14.41 0.44
C LYS A 356 6.15 15.77 -0.12
N LEU A 357 6.29 15.93 -1.41
CA LEU A 357 5.85 17.11 -2.16
C LEU A 357 4.44 16.96 -2.73
N LEU A 358 4.09 15.79 -3.21
CA LEU A 358 2.82 15.49 -3.87
C LEU A 358 1.99 14.51 -3.04
N SER A 359 0.66 14.61 -3.17
CA SER A 359 -0.24 13.58 -2.64
C SER A 359 0.08 12.20 -3.23
N ASN A 360 -0.27 11.18 -2.45
CA ASN A 360 -0.16 9.80 -2.91
C ASN A 360 -1.17 9.51 -4.03
N SER A 361 -0.81 8.61 -4.93
CA SER A 361 -1.80 7.99 -5.80
C SER A 361 -2.81 7.21 -4.94
N ARG A 362 -4.09 7.38 -5.23
CA ARG A 362 -5.15 6.75 -4.47
C ARG A 362 -5.91 5.75 -5.33
N ASN A 363 -6.03 4.53 -4.82
CA ASN A 363 -6.80 3.45 -5.40
C ASN A 363 -6.23 2.90 -6.73
N ALA A 364 -6.09 1.58 -6.82
CA ALA A 364 -5.53 0.88 -7.98
C ALA A 364 -6.41 0.97 -9.25
N LEU A 365 -7.69 1.34 -9.13
CA LEU A 365 -8.59 1.55 -10.26
C LEU A 365 -8.58 2.99 -10.80
N ASN A 366 -7.73 3.87 -10.26
CA ASN A 366 -7.65 5.28 -10.65
C ASN A 366 -8.98 6.05 -10.48
N VAL A 367 -9.70 5.77 -9.39
CA VAL A 367 -10.96 6.47 -9.09
C VAL A 367 -10.76 7.93 -8.70
N MET A 368 -9.56 8.29 -8.17
CA MET A 368 -9.21 9.65 -7.74
C MET A 368 -8.16 10.26 -8.68
N LYS A 369 -8.61 11.08 -9.60
CA LYS A 369 -7.77 11.73 -10.63
C LYS A 369 -7.16 13.05 -10.17
N ARG A 370 -7.57 13.55 -9.00
CA ARG A 370 -6.99 14.73 -8.37
C ARG A 370 -5.59 14.44 -7.78
N SER A 371 -5.30 13.21 -7.36
CA SER A 371 -4.07 12.84 -6.66
C SER A 371 -2.82 12.86 -7.55
N GLY A 372 -1.67 13.20 -6.96
CA GLY A 372 -0.37 13.21 -7.64
C GLY A 372 -0.24 14.31 -8.69
N GLN A 373 0.62 14.06 -9.67
CA GLN A 373 0.82 14.90 -10.85
C GLN A 373 0.12 14.26 -12.06
N ARG A 374 -0.71 15.06 -12.73
CA ARG A 374 -1.48 14.64 -13.90
C ARG A 374 -1.23 15.56 -15.09
N ILE A 375 -1.41 15.05 -16.29
CA ILE A 375 -1.21 15.79 -17.54
C ILE A 375 -2.49 15.80 -18.36
N TYR A 376 -2.83 16.97 -18.84
CA TYR A 376 -3.98 17.21 -19.71
C TYR A 376 -3.49 17.83 -21.02
N LEU A 377 -4.10 17.45 -22.10
CA LEU A 377 -3.97 18.17 -23.37
C LEU A 377 -5.28 18.89 -23.69
N LYS A 378 -5.18 20.04 -24.35
CA LYS A 378 -6.33 20.79 -24.86
C LYS A 378 -6.64 20.34 -26.28
N GLU A 379 -7.87 19.85 -26.46
CA GLU A 379 -8.41 19.52 -27.75
C GLU A 379 -9.69 20.32 -27.98
N GLN A 380 -9.70 21.13 -29.02
CA GLN A 380 -10.73 22.16 -29.25
C GLN A 380 -10.81 23.09 -28.01
N ASP A 381 -11.96 23.14 -27.32
CA ASP A 381 -12.18 23.99 -26.17
C ASP A 381 -12.20 23.20 -24.82
N THR A 382 -11.86 21.92 -24.82
CA THR A 382 -11.88 21.07 -23.63
C THR A 382 -10.51 20.50 -23.29
N TRP A 383 -10.28 20.28 -22.00
CA TRP A 383 -9.09 19.60 -21.49
C TRP A 383 -9.35 18.10 -21.37
N ARG A 384 -8.45 17.28 -21.88
CA ARG A 384 -8.51 15.83 -21.82
C ARG A 384 -7.37 15.28 -20.97
N LEU A 385 -7.72 14.58 -19.89
CA LEU A 385 -6.75 13.93 -19.00
C LEU A 385 -6.12 12.73 -19.71
N LEU A 386 -4.79 12.64 -19.72
CA LEU A 386 -4.08 11.43 -20.11
C LEU A 386 -4.23 10.37 -19.00
N THR A 387 -4.82 9.23 -19.35
CA THR A 387 -5.04 8.10 -18.43
C THR A 387 -4.28 6.87 -18.90
N MET A 388 -4.96 5.80 -19.30
CA MET A 388 -4.32 4.55 -19.68
C MET A 388 -3.55 4.68 -21.01
N PRO A 389 -2.23 4.47 -21.04
CA PRO A 389 -1.45 4.49 -22.28
C PRO A 389 -1.67 3.21 -23.10
N SER A 390 -1.14 3.18 -24.31
CA SER A 390 -1.04 1.99 -25.17
C SER A 390 -0.01 0.99 -24.62
N ALA A 391 1.11 1.52 -24.10
CA ALA A 391 2.19 0.78 -23.45
C ALA A 391 2.83 1.62 -22.36
N PHE A 392 3.39 0.95 -21.38
CA PHE A 392 4.16 1.53 -20.29
C PHE A 392 5.52 0.83 -20.20
N GLU A 393 6.58 1.59 -20.34
CA GLU A 393 7.96 1.09 -20.28
C GLU A 393 8.58 1.52 -18.94
N MET A 394 9.08 0.58 -18.17
CA MET A 394 9.80 0.80 -16.92
C MET A 394 11.27 0.49 -17.11
N GLY A 395 12.14 1.48 -16.94
CA GLY A 395 13.58 1.31 -16.84
C GLY A 395 14.04 1.39 -15.39
N LEU A 396 15.33 1.12 -15.13
CA LEU A 396 15.86 1.11 -13.75
C LEU A 396 15.78 2.50 -13.08
N ASN A 397 15.83 3.60 -13.84
CA ASN A 397 15.66 4.97 -13.35
C ASN A 397 14.70 5.81 -14.19
N SER A 398 13.83 5.17 -14.97
CA SER A 398 12.90 5.86 -15.87
C SER A 398 11.58 5.12 -16.04
N ALA A 399 10.55 5.86 -16.41
CA ALA A 399 9.27 5.32 -16.85
C ALA A 399 8.78 6.11 -18.06
N THR A 400 8.25 5.43 -19.09
CA THR A 400 7.72 6.07 -20.29
C THR A 400 6.33 5.53 -20.62
N TRP A 401 5.38 6.45 -20.78
CA TRP A 401 4.02 6.17 -21.22
C TRP A 401 3.90 6.48 -22.72
N TYR A 402 3.37 5.56 -23.47
CA TYR A 402 3.15 5.68 -24.93
C TYR A 402 1.64 5.76 -25.21
N TYR A 403 1.18 6.90 -25.68
CA TYR A 403 -0.23 7.10 -26.07
C TYR A 403 -0.30 7.16 -27.59
N LYS A 404 -0.58 6.03 -28.23
CA LYS A 404 -0.90 6.01 -29.65
C LYS A 404 -2.32 6.53 -29.86
N THR A 405 -2.49 7.46 -30.75
CA THR A 405 -3.78 7.94 -31.24
C THR A 405 -3.87 7.70 -32.74
N ALA A 406 -5.01 8.04 -33.36
CA ALA A 406 -5.19 7.85 -34.80
C ALA A 406 -4.12 8.55 -35.65
N ASP A 407 -3.59 9.69 -35.20
CA ASP A 407 -2.71 10.56 -35.98
C ASP A 407 -1.48 11.10 -35.23
N ASP A 408 -1.27 10.65 -34.00
CA ASP A 408 -0.12 11.03 -33.17
C ASP A 408 0.40 9.88 -32.28
N LEU A 409 1.62 10.04 -31.80
CA LEU A 409 2.22 9.24 -30.74
C LEU A 409 2.73 10.20 -29.68
N ILE A 410 1.96 10.34 -28.60
CA ILE A 410 2.36 11.15 -27.47
C ILE A 410 3.15 10.27 -26.51
N THR A 411 4.31 10.74 -26.06
CA THR A 411 5.09 10.07 -25.02
C THR A 411 5.26 11.00 -23.83
N VAL A 412 5.15 10.43 -22.64
CA VAL A 412 5.55 11.10 -21.39
C VAL A 412 6.64 10.24 -20.77
N THR A 413 7.76 10.86 -20.41
CA THR A 413 8.87 10.13 -19.77
C THR A 413 9.25 10.82 -18.47
N THR A 414 9.19 10.10 -17.35
CA THR A 414 9.75 10.52 -16.06
C THR A 414 11.05 9.76 -15.80
N TYR A 415 12.11 10.46 -15.42
CA TYR A 415 13.41 9.87 -15.10
C TYR A 415 14.16 10.65 -14.03
N THR A 416 15.08 9.98 -13.35
CA THR A 416 15.90 10.55 -12.29
C THR A 416 17.36 10.70 -12.72
N LEU A 417 18.05 11.66 -12.11
CA LEU A 417 19.48 11.86 -12.32
C LEU A 417 20.28 11.09 -11.26
N LEU A 418 21.36 10.45 -11.70
CA LEU A 418 22.24 9.68 -10.79
C LEU A 418 23.12 10.59 -9.91
N ASP A 419 23.58 11.72 -10.45
CA ASP A 419 24.54 12.62 -9.78
C ASP A 419 23.86 13.85 -9.15
N SER A 420 22.52 13.88 -9.12
CA SER A 420 21.75 15.03 -8.61
C SER A 420 20.40 14.60 -8.07
N ARG A 421 19.88 15.32 -7.07
CA ARG A 421 18.53 15.15 -6.52
C ARG A 421 17.50 15.82 -7.42
N GLU A 422 17.36 15.30 -8.63
CA GLU A 422 16.50 15.88 -9.68
C GLU A 422 15.67 14.77 -10.36
N ILE A 423 14.37 15.08 -10.57
CA ILE A 423 13.43 14.29 -11.35
C ILE A 423 13.05 15.14 -12.55
N ARG A 424 13.00 14.53 -13.74
CA ARG A 424 12.54 15.16 -14.97
C ARG A 424 11.36 14.44 -15.55
N THR A 425 10.38 15.20 -16.05
CA THR A 425 9.24 14.68 -16.79
C THR A 425 9.17 15.40 -18.14
N THR A 426 9.36 14.67 -19.23
CA THR A 426 9.32 15.18 -20.60
C THR A 426 8.08 14.69 -21.31
N ILE A 427 7.30 15.62 -21.88
CA ILE A 427 6.19 15.35 -22.78
C ILE A 427 6.71 15.56 -24.20
N HIS A 428 6.43 14.62 -25.11
CA HIS A 428 6.75 14.76 -26.52
C HIS A 428 5.58 14.29 -27.40
N SER A 429 5.29 15.00 -28.47
CA SER A 429 4.25 14.71 -29.46
C SER A 429 4.70 15.15 -30.84
N LYS A 430 4.12 14.58 -31.91
CA LYS A 430 4.37 15.03 -33.28
C LYS A 430 3.73 16.38 -33.56
N LYS A 431 2.55 16.62 -32.99
CA LYS A 431 1.79 17.87 -33.10
C LYS A 431 2.05 18.76 -31.89
N ALA A 432 1.93 20.07 -32.06
CA ALA A 432 1.91 21.01 -30.94
C ALA A 432 0.51 21.01 -30.30
N TYR A 433 0.49 20.93 -28.97
CA TYR A 433 -0.73 21.02 -28.15
C TYR A 433 -0.53 22.05 -27.04
N SER A 434 -1.62 22.61 -26.56
CA SER A 434 -1.60 23.28 -25.26
C SER A 434 -1.71 22.22 -24.16
N TRP A 435 -0.79 22.29 -23.19
CA TRP A 435 -0.69 21.34 -22.08
C TRP A 435 -1.07 21.98 -20.76
N ALA A 436 -1.67 21.20 -19.86
CA ALA A 436 -1.84 21.57 -18.46
C ALA A 436 -1.30 20.43 -17.59
N ILE A 437 -0.44 20.78 -16.63
CA ILE A 437 0.13 19.84 -15.67
C ILE A 437 -0.42 20.21 -14.29
N SER A 438 -1.31 19.38 -13.75
CA SER A 438 -1.88 19.58 -12.42
C SER A 438 -1.06 18.87 -11.36
N ASN A 439 -0.90 19.52 -10.21
CA ASN A 439 -0.15 19.03 -9.08
C ASN A 439 -0.98 19.24 -7.81
N GLN A 440 -1.23 18.17 -7.06
CA GLN A 440 -1.77 18.29 -5.71
C GLN A 440 -0.61 18.36 -4.73
N PHE A 441 -0.10 19.56 -4.47
CA PHE A 441 0.99 19.78 -3.55
C PHE A 441 0.52 19.63 -2.11
N LEU A 442 1.03 18.62 -1.45
CA LEU A 442 0.87 18.35 -0.02
C LEU A 442 2.25 18.05 0.57
N MET A 443 2.53 18.58 1.74
CA MET A 443 3.82 18.38 2.40
C MET A 443 3.60 18.00 3.85
N GLY A 444 3.68 16.72 4.14
CA GLY A 444 3.39 16.10 5.43
C GLY A 444 2.70 14.75 5.30
N PRO A 445 2.43 14.07 6.42
CA PRO A 445 1.92 12.70 6.42
C PRO A 445 0.47 12.57 5.95
N ASP A 446 -0.35 13.58 6.17
CA ASP A 446 -1.79 13.56 5.86
C ASP A 446 -2.13 14.21 4.51
N GLU A 447 -3.40 14.10 4.11
CA GLU A 447 -3.92 14.67 2.85
C GLU A 447 -4.32 16.16 2.96
N GLU A 448 -4.17 16.76 4.11
CA GLU A 448 -4.52 18.16 4.39
C GLU A 448 -3.29 19.03 4.70
N ALA A 449 -2.08 18.47 4.58
CA ALA A 449 -0.85 19.17 4.90
C ALA A 449 -0.62 20.38 3.98
N PRO A 450 -0.64 21.62 4.48
CA PRO A 450 -0.56 22.81 3.67
C PRO A 450 0.84 23.03 3.09
N THR A 451 0.88 23.61 1.90
CA THR A 451 2.09 24.08 1.24
C THR A 451 2.01 25.57 0.92
N ALA A 452 3.17 26.21 0.82
CA ALA A 452 3.29 27.56 0.28
C ALA A 452 3.91 27.46 -1.12
N VAL A 453 3.21 27.97 -2.13
CA VAL A 453 3.62 27.91 -3.54
C VAL A 453 3.84 29.34 -4.03
N VAL A 454 5.05 29.62 -4.53
CA VAL A 454 5.42 30.95 -5.03
C VAL A 454 6.02 30.83 -6.43
N LYS A 455 5.40 31.49 -7.40
CA LYS A 455 6.00 31.64 -8.74
C LYS A 455 7.03 32.78 -8.73
N LYS A 456 8.26 32.48 -9.21
CA LYS A 456 9.34 33.42 -9.42
C LYS A 456 9.84 33.30 -10.85
N GLU A 457 9.43 34.20 -11.73
CA GLU A 457 9.76 34.11 -13.17
C GLU A 457 9.35 32.78 -13.79
N GLN A 458 10.30 31.97 -14.20
CA GLN A 458 10.11 30.62 -14.77
C GLN A 458 10.36 29.48 -13.77
N GLN A 459 10.24 29.78 -12.48
CA GLN A 459 10.41 28.81 -11.40
C GLN A 459 9.23 28.85 -10.44
N VAL A 460 8.81 27.71 -9.96
CA VAL A 460 7.89 27.57 -8.82
C VAL A 460 8.69 27.08 -7.64
N VAL A 461 8.60 27.80 -6.52
CA VAL A 461 9.22 27.44 -5.26
C VAL A 461 8.15 26.95 -4.30
N ILE A 462 8.30 25.75 -3.78
CA ILE A 462 7.33 25.11 -2.91
C ILE A 462 7.99 24.79 -1.55
N THR A 463 7.38 25.27 -0.48
CA THR A 463 7.82 25.02 0.90
C THR A 463 6.63 24.52 1.74
N SER A 464 6.93 23.95 2.90
CA SER A 464 5.88 23.56 3.85
C SER A 464 5.12 24.81 4.35
N GLY A 465 3.80 24.67 4.51
CA GLY A 465 2.97 25.68 5.12
C GLY A 465 3.28 25.84 6.62
N THR A 466 2.85 26.95 7.20
CA THR A 466 3.17 27.29 8.60
C THR A 466 2.62 26.32 9.63
N THR A 467 1.55 25.59 9.31
CA THR A 467 0.91 24.61 10.19
C THR A 467 1.32 23.16 9.86
N SER A 468 2.15 22.95 8.85
CA SER A 468 2.66 21.62 8.53
C SER A 468 3.66 21.14 9.58
N PRO A 469 3.59 19.88 10.06
CA PRO A 469 4.56 19.32 11.00
C PRO A 469 5.98 19.26 10.42
N VAL A 470 6.11 19.27 9.10
CA VAL A 470 7.40 19.32 8.40
C VAL A 470 8.15 20.62 8.69
N LYS A 471 7.40 21.73 8.91
CA LYS A 471 8.01 23.04 9.20
C LYS A 471 8.83 23.06 10.47
N GLU A 472 8.47 22.25 11.46
CA GLU A 472 9.23 22.12 12.70
C GLU A 472 10.52 21.30 12.48
N ALA A 473 10.40 20.16 11.80
CA ALA A 473 11.54 19.26 11.58
C ALA A 473 12.53 19.79 10.53
N TYR A 474 12.03 20.26 9.39
CA TYR A 474 12.84 20.75 8.26
C TYR A 474 12.32 22.11 7.78
N PRO A 475 12.58 23.20 8.53
CA PRO A 475 12.07 24.55 8.19
C PRO A 475 12.58 25.07 6.84
N GLU A 476 13.70 24.55 6.34
CA GLU A 476 14.35 24.96 5.09
C GLU A 476 14.04 24.02 3.92
N LEU A 477 13.25 22.95 4.13
CA LEU A 477 12.85 22.05 3.06
C LEU A 477 12.16 22.83 1.94
N THR A 478 12.76 22.74 0.76
CA THR A 478 12.30 23.46 -0.43
C THR A 478 12.36 22.56 -1.64
N TYR A 479 11.29 22.60 -2.43
CA TYR A 479 11.28 22.02 -3.76
C TYR A 479 11.21 23.12 -4.80
N TYR A 480 11.98 22.95 -5.87
CA TYR A 480 12.02 23.82 -7.02
C TYR A 480 11.47 23.09 -8.23
N LEU A 481 10.58 23.75 -8.94
CA LEU A 481 10.02 23.25 -10.16
C LEU A 481 10.30 24.27 -11.27
N GLN A 482 10.92 23.82 -12.36
CA GLN A 482 11.24 24.61 -13.56
C GLN A 482 10.80 23.88 -14.81
N ALA A 483 10.61 24.60 -15.89
CA ALA A 483 10.37 24.05 -17.22
C ALA A 483 11.32 24.66 -18.25
N ASP A 484 11.56 23.92 -19.33
CA ASP A 484 12.33 24.39 -20.48
C ASP A 484 11.54 25.33 -21.38
N GLN A 485 10.21 25.34 -21.27
CA GLN A 485 9.30 26.21 -22.01
C GLN A 485 8.64 27.23 -21.07
N PRO A 486 8.26 28.42 -21.58
CA PRO A 486 7.46 29.37 -20.83
C PRO A 486 6.13 28.78 -20.38
N PHE A 487 5.72 29.08 -19.14
CA PHE A 487 4.46 28.59 -18.59
C PHE A 487 3.78 29.64 -17.68
N ASP A 488 2.47 29.49 -17.58
CA ASP A 488 1.68 30.20 -16.57
C ASP A 488 1.27 29.26 -15.45
N VAL A 489 1.03 29.82 -14.26
CA VAL A 489 0.53 29.10 -13.09
C VAL A 489 -0.87 29.55 -12.76
N THR A 490 -1.77 28.59 -12.68
CA THR A 490 -3.17 28.78 -12.29
C THR A 490 -3.57 27.68 -11.29
N ASP A 491 -4.83 27.54 -11.02
CA ASP A 491 -5.42 26.51 -10.18
C ASP A 491 -6.43 25.64 -10.97
N ASP A 492 -7.16 24.78 -10.27
CA ASP A 492 -8.16 23.89 -10.86
C ASP A 492 -9.41 24.62 -11.38
N SER A 493 -9.53 25.95 -11.25
CA SER A 493 -10.55 26.76 -11.93
C SER A 493 -10.45 26.63 -13.47
N LEU A 494 -9.25 26.31 -13.98
CA LEU A 494 -9.04 25.99 -15.40
C LEU A 494 -9.98 24.87 -15.88
N PHE A 495 -10.27 23.90 -15.03
CA PHE A 495 -11.09 22.72 -15.33
C PHE A 495 -12.52 22.85 -14.78
N LEU A 496 -12.67 23.49 -13.61
CA LEU A 496 -13.87 23.46 -12.77
C LEU A 496 -14.62 24.77 -12.75
N GLN A 497 -14.05 25.84 -13.30
CA GLN A 497 -14.61 27.19 -13.28
C GLN A 497 -14.96 27.64 -11.83
N GLU A 498 -16.20 28.05 -11.58
CA GLU A 498 -16.67 28.53 -10.28
C GLU A 498 -16.76 27.41 -9.22
N ASN A 499 -16.70 26.14 -9.63
CA ASN A 499 -16.70 24.98 -8.75
C ASN A 499 -15.33 24.67 -8.13
N SER A 500 -14.29 25.35 -8.54
CA SER A 500 -12.93 25.20 -8.01
C SER A 500 -12.89 25.37 -6.49
N ASP A 501 -12.09 24.53 -5.83
CA ASP A 501 -11.69 24.65 -4.43
C ASP A 501 -10.24 25.16 -4.27
N GLY A 502 -9.54 25.37 -5.40
CA GLY A 502 -8.17 25.90 -5.41
C GLY A 502 -7.11 24.92 -4.93
N ALA A 503 -7.42 23.63 -4.87
CA ALA A 503 -6.54 22.65 -4.26
C ALA A 503 -5.42 22.14 -5.19
N LEU A 504 -5.48 22.43 -6.50
CA LEU A 504 -4.44 22.07 -7.44
C LEU A 504 -3.63 23.31 -7.85
N THR A 505 -2.33 23.11 -7.99
CA THR A 505 -1.47 24.03 -8.74
C THR A 505 -1.30 23.50 -10.16
N VAL A 506 -1.74 24.29 -11.14
CA VAL A 506 -1.76 23.90 -12.55
C VAL A 506 -0.79 24.77 -13.35
N LEU A 507 0.15 24.13 -14.04
CA LEU A 507 1.05 24.78 -14.98
C LEU A 507 0.47 24.64 -16.39
N THR A 508 0.39 25.71 -17.16
CA THR A 508 -0.13 25.70 -18.53
C THR A 508 0.94 26.11 -19.53
N PHE A 509 0.99 25.42 -20.67
CA PHE A 509 1.92 25.60 -21.77
C PHE A 509 1.12 25.77 -23.05
N ALA A 510 1.40 26.77 -23.83
CA ALA A 510 0.69 27.04 -25.09
C ALA A 510 1.45 26.44 -26.27
N ASP A 511 0.76 25.66 -27.09
CA ASP A 511 1.20 25.15 -28.41
C ASP A 511 2.63 24.60 -28.47
N GLN A 512 2.91 23.62 -27.59
CA GLN A 512 4.21 22.96 -27.53
C GLN A 512 4.12 21.49 -28.00
N SER A 513 5.10 21.03 -28.78
CA SER A 513 5.31 19.61 -29.10
C SER A 513 6.28 18.91 -28.14
N GLU A 514 7.01 19.69 -27.34
CA GLU A 514 7.92 19.18 -26.32
C GLU A 514 7.94 20.11 -25.10
N VAL A 515 7.82 19.53 -23.92
CA VAL A 515 7.88 20.22 -22.62
C VAL A 515 8.66 19.35 -21.66
N THR A 516 9.70 19.87 -21.05
CA THR A 516 10.42 19.20 -19.95
C THR A 516 10.25 19.96 -18.65
N LEU A 517 9.68 19.28 -17.67
CA LEU A 517 9.57 19.74 -16.28
C LEU A 517 10.69 19.15 -15.45
N LYS A 518 11.33 19.96 -14.62
CA LYS A 518 12.44 19.58 -13.72
C LYS A 518 12.05 19.89 -12.29
N ILE A 519 12.22 18.90 -11.39
CA ILE A 519 11.93 19.03 -9.97
C ILE A 519 13.19 18.71 -9.19
N GLN A 520 13.68 19.66 -8.39
CA GLN A 520 14.77 19.48 -7.44
C GLN A 520 14.27 19.70 -6.01
N GLY A 521 14.92 19.02 -5.05
CA GLY A 521 14.65 19.21 -3.63
C GLY A 521 15.92 19.51 -2.84
N THR A 522 15.76 20.28 -1.75
CA THR A 522 16.83 20.55 -0.78
C THR A 522 16.27 20.55 0.65
N LEU A 523 17.00 19.93 1.58
CA LEU A 523 16.67 19.98 3.03
C LEU A 523 17.26 21.23 3.72
N THR A 524 18.16 21.94 3.06
CA THR A 524 18.99 23.02 3.63
C THR A 524 18.74 24.38 2.98
N GLY A 525 17.72 24.48 2.09
CA GLY A 525 17.40 25.72 1.39
C GLY A 525 18.42 26.14 0.31
N ASP A 526 19.30 25.22 -0.11
CA ASP A 526 20.24 25.49 -1.19
C ASP A 526 19.49 25.89 -2.48
N PRO A 527 20.02 26.81 -3.28
CA PRO A 527 19.35 27.24 -4.50
C PRO A 527 19.34 26.15 -5.55
N TYR A 528 18.37 26.24 -6.47
CA TYR A 528 18.30 25.39 -7.65
C TYR A 528 19.62 25.42 -8.43
N ARG A 529 20.08 24.27 -8.91
CA ARG A 529 21.27 24.12 -9.74
C ARG A 529 20.94 23.41 -11.04
N GLU A 530 21.11 24.12 -12.14
CA GLU A 530 20.90 23.53 -13.48
C GLU A 530 21.86 22.37 -13.73
N GLN A 531 21.32 21.27 -14.23
CA GLN A 531 22.06 20.07 -14.61
C GLN A 531 21.94 19.83 -16.13
N ALA A 532 23.08 19.76 -16.81
CA ALA A 532 23.13 19.43 -18.23
C ALA A 532 23.23 17.91 -18.38
N SER A 533 22.10 17.23 -18.60
CA SER A 533 22.08 15.80 -18.87
C SER A 533 20.81 15.40 -19.66
N SER A 534 20.89 14.34 -20.43
CA SER A 534 19.75 13.77 -21.17
C SER A 534 19.29 12.44 -20.56
N LYS A 535 18.06 12.00 -20.88
CA LYS A 535 17.53 10.68 -20.47
C LYS A 535 18.52 9.56 -20.81
N GLN A 536 19.03 9.52 -22.04
CA GLN A 536 19.95 8.47 -22.48
C GLN A 536 21.24 8.42 -21.67
N GLN A 537 21.80 9.59 -21.32
CA GLN A 537 23.01 9.66 -20.47
C GLN A 537 22.72 9.13 -19.07
N GLU A 538 21.62 9.54 -18.46
CA GLU A 538 21.26 9.13 -17.09
C GLU A 538 20.90 7.63 -17.04
N GLU A 539 20.19 7.12 -18.05
CA GLU A 539 19.90 5.70 -18.15
C GLU A 539 21.20 4.87 -18.27
N ALA A 540 22.14 5.29 -19.12
CA ALA A 540 23.42 4.61 -19.28
C ALA A 540 24.26 4.65 -17.98
N LYS A 541 24.25 5.77 -17.27
CA LYS A 541 24.92 5.89 -15.96
C LYS A 541 24.31 4.93 -14.94
N TYR A 542 22.97 4.84 -14.88
CA TYR A 542 22.29 4.02 -13.90
C TYR A 542 22.46 2.53 -14.18
N VAL A 543 22.40 2.11 -15.46
CA VAL A 543 22.72 0.74 -15.86
C VAL A 543 24.16 0.39 -15.48
N THR A 544 25.12 1.27 -15.74
CA THR A 544 26.54 1.08 -15.35
C THR A 544 26.68 0.98 -13.82
N PHE A 545 25.96 1.79 -13.07
CA PHE A 545 25.94 1.72 -11.61
C PHE A 545 25.45 0.38 -11.10
N ILE A 546 24.30 -0.11 -11.59
CA ILE A 546 23.74 -1.41 -11.20
C ILE A 546 24.66 -2.57 -11.60
N ASP A 547 25.17 -2.59 -12.82
CA ASP A 547 26.11 -3.65 -13.27
C ASP A 547 27.42 -3.64 -12.47
N SER A 548 27.92 -2.45 -12.11
CA SER A 548 29.10 -2.32 -11.24
C SER A 548 28.81 -2.80 -9.82
N LEU A 549 27.62 -2.53 -9.27
CA LEU A 549 27.22 -3.01 -7.95
C LEU A 549 27.12 -4.55 -7.93
N LEU A 550 26.62 -5.16 -8.99
CA LEU A 550 26.57 -6.61 -9.18
C LEU A 550 27.94 -7.23 -9.51
N ASN A 551 29.04 -6.48 -9.53
CA ASN A 551 30.34 -6.95 -9.98
C ASN A 551 30.30 -7.61 -11.37
N GLN A 552 29.48 -7.11 -12.28
CA GLN A 552 29.27 -7.65 -13.63
C GLN A 552 28.76 -9.10 -13.64
N PHE A 553 28.00 -9.48 -12.62
CA PHE A 553 27.43 -10.81 -12.52
C PHE A 553 26.60 -11.14 -13.77
N GLU A 554 26.90 -12.27 -14.39
CA GLU A 554 26.18 -12.79 -15.54
C GLU A 554 26.19 -14.33 -15.51
N LEU A 555 25.03 -14.89 -15.76
CA LEU A 555 24.88 -16.34 -16.01
C LEU A 555 24.86 -16.58 -17.52
N THR A 556 25.59 -17.59 -17.98
CA THR A 556 25.66 -17.97 -19.40
C THR A 556 25.16 -19.39 -19.59
N HIS A 557 24.12 -19.57 -20.41
CA HIS A 557 23.54 -20.83 -20.76
C HIS A 557 22.68 -20.71 -22.03
N ASP A 558 22.41 -21.78 -22.71
CA ASP A 558 21.54 -21.80 -23.91
C ASP A 558 20.04 -21.76 -23.57
N GLN A 559 19.65 -21.99 -22.31
CA GLN A 559 18.26 -21.92 -21.86
C GLN A 559 17.80 -20.49 -21.67
N ALA A 560 16.62 -20.16 -22.19
CA ALA A 560 16.03 -18.81 -22.10
C ALA A 560 15.78 -18.37 -20.66
N GLU A 561 15.47 -19.31 -19.77
CA GLU A 561 15.25 -19.05 -18.33
C GLU A 561 16.47 -18.45 -17.65
N VAL A 562 17.69 -18.87 -18.05
CA VAL A 562 18.93 -18.31 -17.51
C VAL A 562 19.13 -16.86 -17.95
N GLN A 563 18.76 -16.53 -19.19
CA GLN A 563 18.77 -15.14 -19.66
C GLN A 563 17.74 -14.28 -18.87
N THR A 564 16.58 -14.85 -18.56
CA THR A 564 15.58 -14.18 -17.72
C THR A 564 16.13 -13.91 -16.31
N LEU A 565 16.92 -14.82 -15.72
CA LEU A 565 17.57 -14.58 -14.44
C LEU A 565 18.55 -13.40 -14.47
N ASN A 566 19.26 -13.19 -15.57
CA ASN A 566 20.13 -12.03 -15.75
C ASN A 566 19.33 -10.71 -15.78
N LEU A 567 18.18 -10.69 -16.45
CA LEU A 567 17.27 -9.55 -16.42
C LEU A 567 16.76 -9.30 -15.00
N LEU A 568 16.27 -10.34 -14.34
CA LEU A 568 15.70 -10.25 -12.99
C LEU A 568 16.73 -9.83 -11.94
N SER A 569 18.00 -10.24 -12.05
CA SER A 569 19.04 -9.85 -11.10
C SER A 569 19.23 -8.33 -11.03
N ARG A 570 19.10 -7.60 -12.14
CA ARG A 570 19.16 -6.13 -12.18
C ARG A 570 17.94 -5.51 -11.50
N TRP A 571 16.77 -6.05 -11.74
CA TRP A 571 15.52 -5.60 -11.11
C TRP A 571 15.47 -5.91 -9.62
N TYR A 572 15.92 -7.08 -9.19
CA TYR A 572 16.06 -7.39 -7.76
C TYR A 572 17.07 -6.48 -7.07
N THR A 573 18.17 -6.13 -7.75
CA THR A 573 19.14 -5.16 -7.23
C THR A 573 18.49 -3.78 -7.06
N HIS A 574 17.71 -3.32 -8.04
CA HIS A 574 16.95 -2.07 -7.93
C HIS A 574 15.96 -2.12 -6.75
N ASN A 575 15.18 -3.20 -6.63
CA ASN A 575 14.20 -3.37 -5.53
C ASN A 575 14.90 -3.43 -4.16
N MET A 576 16.05 -4.09 -4.08
CA MET A 576 16.86 -4.11 -2.86
C MET A 576 17.33 -2.70 -2.49
N LEU A 577 17.77 -1.89 -3.45
CA LEU A 577 18.14 -0.49 -3.20
C LEU A 577 16.96 0.36 -2.74
N VAL A 578 15.78 0.19 -3.34
CA VAL A 578 14.54 0.85 -2.90
C VAL A 578 14.26 0.53 -1.43
N HIS A 579 14.33 -0.75 -1.05
CA HIS A 579 14.12 -1.19 0.33
C HIS A 579 15.19 -0.66 1.28
N TYR A 580 16.46 -0.83 0.95
CA TYR A 580 17.60 -0.42 1.77
C TYR A 580 17.64 1.09 2.00
N LEU A 581 17.34 1.89 0.97
CA LEU A 581 17.42 3.36 1.01
C LEU A 581 16.11 4.02 1.45
N SER A 582 15.11 3.24 1.87
CA SER A 582 13.78 3.74 2.28
C SER A 582 13.78 4.86 3.34
N PRO A 583 14.72 4.91 4.32
CA PRO A 583 14.78 6.02 5.26
C PRO A 583 15.03 7.40 4.61
N HIS A 584 15.59 7.43 3.42
CA HIS A 584 15.92 8.65 2.68
C HIS A 584 15.29 8.69 1.29
N GLY A 585 14.37 7.79 1.00
CA GLY A 585 13.67 7.66 -0.26
C GLY A 585 12.26 7.10 -0.09
N LEU A 586 11.86 6.21 -0.98
CA LEU A 586 10.56 5.55 -0.99
C LEU A 586 10.74 4.03 -1.00
N GLU A 587 9.97 3.33 -0.21
CA GLU A 587 9.88 1.88 -0.26
C GLU A 587 8.48 1.45 -0.70
N GLN A 588 7.48 1.96 -0.03
CA GLN A 588 6.10 1.58 -0.21
C GLN A 588 5.18 2.80 0.00
N TYR A 589 3.91 2.56 -0.11
CA TYR A 589 2.87 3.58 -0.08
C TYR A 589 2.93 4.54 1.12
N GLY A 590 3.29 4.11 2.30
CA GLY A 590 3.26 4.94 3.50
C GLY A 590 4.43 4.80 4.46
N GLY A 591 5.47 4.03 4.13
CA GLY A 591 6.57 3.74 5.06
C GLY A 591 7.88 4.44 4.72
N ALA A 592 8.69 4.76 5.72
CA ALA A 592 10.04 5.30 5.56
C ALA A 592 10.91 5.05 6.78
N ALA A 593 10.81 3.89 7.38
CA ALA A 593 11.64 3.47 8.50
C ALA A 593 12.41 2.21 8.11
N TRP A 594 13.53 1.94 8.78
CA TRP A 594 14.05 0.60 8.78
C TRP A 594 13.28 -0.27 9.77
N GLY A 595 12.71 -1.38 9.29
CA GLY A 595 12.43 -2.51 10.16
C GLY A 595 13.74 -3.14 10.61
N THR A 596 13.92 -3.35 11.89
CA THR A 596 15.16 -3.94 12.44
C THR A 596 15.44 -5.31 11.82
N ARG A 597 14.41 -6.14 11.70
CA ARG A 597 14.45 -7.41 10.99
C ARG A 597 14.75 -7.23 9.51
N ASP A 598 14.05 -6.30 8.86
CA ASP A 598 14.00 -6.21 7.39
C ASP A 598 15.35 -5.82 6.80
N VAL A 599 16.03 -4.80 7.37
CA VAL A 599 17.36 -4.40 6.93
C VAL A 599 18.42 -5.46 7.23
N SER A 600 18.18 -6.30 8.22
CA SER A 600 19.09 -7.39 8.62
C SER A 600 19.02 -8.63 7.72
N GLN A 601 18.10 -8.68 6.78
CA GLN A 601 17.92 -9.77 5.81
C GLN A 601 18.52 -9.43 4.45
N GLY A 602 17.66 -9.21 3.46
CA GLY A 602 18.04 -9.00 2.06
C GLY A 602 19.20 -8.01 1.83
N PRO A 603 19.17 -6.78 2.37
CA PRO A 603 20.25 -5.81 2.15
C PRO A 603 21.63 -6.30 2.64
N THR A 604 21.71 -6.86 3.86
CA THR A 604 22.98 -7.34 4.41
C THR A 604 23.51 -8.53 3.62
N GLU A 605 22.67 -9.48 3.30
CA GLU A 605 23.05 -10.66 2.52
C GLU A 605 23.50 -10.27 1.11
N PHE A 606 22.76 -9.36 0.46
CA PHE A 606 23.12 -8.83 -0.85
C PHE A 606 24.51 -8.18 -0.83
N PHE A 607 24.75 -7.22 0.09
CA PHE A 607 26.04 -6.52 0.14
C PHE A 607 27.21 -7.42 0.48
N LEU A 608 27.02 -8.46 1.31
CA LEU A 608 28.04 -9.47 1.54
C LEU A 608 28.30 -10.32 0.28
N ALA A 609 27.25 -10.70 -0.44
CA ALA A 609 27.35 -11.48 -1.66
C ALA A 609 28.10 -10.73 -2.77
N VAL A 610 27.82 -9.43 -2.95
CA VAL A 610 28.52 -8.57 -3.94
C VAL A 610 29.84 -8.01 -3.42
N ASN A 611 30.33 -8.49 -2.29
CA ASN A 611 31.61 -8.12 -1.67
C ASN A 611 31.73 -6.63 -1.32
N ARG A 612 30.68 -6.08 -0.68
CA ARG A 612 30.62 -4.69 -0.17
C ARG A 612 30.44 -4.69 1.37
N PRO A 613 31.38 -5.31 2.13
CA PRO A 613 31.27 -5.45 3.58
C PRO A 613 31.29 -4.11 4.32
N GLU A 614 31.88 -3.06 3.74
CA GLU A 614 31.90 -1.70 4.33
C GLU A 614 30.49 -1.12 4.50
N ILE A 615 29.56 -1.50 3.62
CA ILE A 615 28.14 -1.10 3.74
C ILE A 615 27.49 -1.84 4.90
N VAL A 616 27.76 -3.14 5.02
CA VAL A 616 27.27 -3.94 6.15
C VAL A 616 27.82 -3.46 7.49
N ALA A 617 29.08 -3.04 7.54
CA ALA A 617 29.65 -2.43 8.73
C ALA A 617 28.92 -1.12 9.12
N SER A 618 28.48 -0.33 8.13
CA SER A 618 27.65 0.85 8.36
C SER A 618 26.26 0.44 8.88
N ILE A 619 25.61 -0.57 8.30
CA ILE A 619 24.33 -1.12 8.78
C ILE A 619 24.43 -1.55 10.23
N ILE A 620 25.47 -2.30 10.60
CA ILE A 620 25.72 -2.76 11.98
C ILE A 620 25.74 -1.57 12.96
N LYS A 621 26.47 -0.49 12.61
CA LYS A 621 26.54 0.69 13.47
C LYS A 621 25.17 1.35 13.68
N HIS A 622 24.37 1.47 12.63
CA HIS A 622 23.03 2.04 12.73
C HIS A 622 22.07 1.13 13.53
N LEU A 623 22.12 -0.18 13.30
CA LEU A 623 21.31 -1.14 14.05
C LEU A 623 21.63 -1.06 15.54
N PHE A 624 22.90 -1.24 15.93
CA PHE A 624 23.29 -1.31 17.32
C PHE A 624 23.12 0.02 18.06
N ALA A 625 23.19 1.15 17.37
CA ALA A 625 22.85 2.44 17.96
C ALA A 625 21.37 2.56 18.33
N ASN A 626 20.49 1.67 17.84
CA ASN A 626 19.08 1.60 18.22
C ASN A 626 18.75 0.54 19.27
N GLN A 627 19.76 -0.18 19.81
CA GLN A 627 19.56 -1.08 20.94
C GLN A 627 19.17 -0.30 22.19
N PHE A 628 18.15 -0.75 22.90
CA PHE A 628 17.70 -0.12 24.13
C PHE A 628 18.69 -0.33 25.29
N ALA A 629 18.96 0.76 26.02
CA ALA A 629 19.93 0.77 27.11
C ALA A 629 19.50 -0.05 28.34
N ASP A 630 18.19 -0.17 28.58
CA ASP A 630 17.63 -0.84 29.75
C ASP A 630 17.75 -2.37 29.67
N ASP A 631 17.16 -2.99 28.66
CA ASP A 631 17.06 -4.44 28.55
C ASP A 631 17.90 -5.07 27.42
N GLY A 632 18.39 -4.26 26.47
CA GLY A 632 19.19 -4.76 25.35
C GLY A 632 18.39 -5.24 24.15
N ASN A 633 17.07 -5.07 24.14
CA ASN A 633 16.21 -5.34 23.00
C ASN A 633 16.23 -4.20 21.98
N TRP A 634 15.54 -4.37 20.85
CA TRP A 634 15.42 -3.39 19.77
C TRP A 634 13.98 -2.96 19.55
N PRO A 635 13.76 -1.75 18.99
CA PRO A 635 12.46 -1.40 18.41
C PRO A 635 12.18 -2.26 17.17
N GLN A 636 10.90 -2.56 16.91
CA GLN A 636 10.47 -3.26 15.69
C GLN A 636 10.93 -2.53 14.43
N TRP A 637 10.81 -1.20 14.44
CA TRP A 637 11.26 -0.29 13.41
C TRP A 637 11.72 1.04 14.00
N PHE A 638 12.58 1.76 13.28
CA PHE A 638 13.08 3.07 13.68
C PHE A 638 13.32 3.99 12.48
N MET A 639 13.14 5.30 12.72
CA MET A 639 13.37 6.35 11.75
C MET A 639 14.73 7.02 11.95
N PHE A 640 15.09 7.88 11.02
CA PHE A 640 16.41 8.51 10.93
C PHE A 640 16.34 10.03 11.10
N ASP A 641 17.48 10.66 11.23
CA ASP A 641 17.71 12.11 11.25
C ASP A 641 16.81 12.82 12.26
N ARG A 642 16.12 13.86 11.85
CA ARG A 642 15.25 14.66 12.71
C ARG A 642 13.97 13.93 13.15
N TYR A 643 13.70 12.75 12.59
CA TYR A 643 12.60 11.88 12.99
C TYR A 643 13.07 10.69 13.83
N GLU A 644 14.31 10.64 14.30
CA GLU A 644 14.87 9.52 15.08
C GLU A 644 14.10 9.17 16.35
N LYS A 645 13.30 10.13 16.90
CA LYS A 645 12.39 9.89 18.01
C LYS A 645 11.17 9.03 17.66
N GLN A 646 10.92 8.83 16.38
CA GLN A 646 9.83 7.97 15.90
C GLN A 646 10.36 6.55 15.72
N LYS A 647 9.97 5.67 16.61
CA LYS A 647 10.28 4.25 16.55
C LYS A 647 9.25 3.46 17.33
N ALA A 648 9.12 2.16 17.05
CA ALA A 648 8.24 1.30 17.82
C ALA A 648 8.78 1.09 19.22
N ASP A 649 7.91 1.05 20.22
CA ASP A 649 8.22 0.59 21.58
C ASP A 649 7.98 -0.92 21.75
N GLU A 650 7.16 -1.52 20.89
CA GLU A 650 6.94 -2.96 20.79
C GLU A 650 7.99 -3.63 19.90
N SER A 651 8.27 -4.91 20.19
CA SER A 651 9.20 -5.72 19.42
C SER A 651 8.75 -7.18 19.39
N HIS A 652 8.70 -7.78 18.19
CA HIS A 652 8.47 -9.20 18.05
C HIS A 652 9.62 -10.00 18.64
N GLY A 653 9.34 -11.24 19.10
CA GLY A 653 10.33 -12.05 19.78
C GLY A 653 11.52 -12.51 18.93
N ASP A 654 11.41 -12.45 17.62
CA ASP A 654 12.50 -12.76 16.70
C ASP A 654 13.41 -11.55 16.41
N VAL A 655 12.95 -10.33 16.62
CA VAL A 655 13.71 -9.09 16.29
C VAL A 655 15.05 -9.09 17.00
N ILE A 656 15.11 -9.57 18.23
CA ILE A 656 16.31 -9.68 19.04
C ILE A 656 17.43 -10.54 18.40
N VAL A 657 17.12 -11.43 17.48
CA VAL A 657 18.10 -12.36 16.89
C VAL A 657 18.80 -11.78 15.67
N TRP A 658 18.14 -10.84 14.99
CA TRP A 658 18.58 -10.35 13.69
C TRP A 658 19.86 -9.49 13.71
N PRO A 659 20.05 -8.56 14.65
CA PRO A 659 21.31 -7.81 14.75
C PRO A 659 22.52 -8.71 14.96
N MET A 660 22.40 -9.72 15.82
CA MET A 660 23.42 -10.74 16.06
C MET A 660 23.73 -11.53 14.78
N LYS A 661 22.71 -11.85 13.97
CA LYS A 661 22.89 -12.52 12.67
C LYS A 661 23.78 -11.70 11.74
N VAL A 662 23.49 -10.39 11.61
CA VAL A 662 24.28 -9.50 10.75
C VAL A 662 25.76 -9.49 11.15
N VAL A 663 26.04 -9.40 12.45
CA VAL A 663 27.41 -9.43 12.95
C VAL A 663 28.08 -10.79 12.70
N SER A 664 27.35 -11.87 12.95
CA SER A 664 27.86 -13.23 12.70
C SER A 664 28.23 -13.46 11.25
N ASP A 665 27.36 -13.07 10.31
CA ASP A 665 27.58 -13.19 8.87
C ASP A 665 28.72 -12.28 8.40
N TYR A 666 28.81 -11.06 8.92
CA TYR A 666 29.92 -10.13 8.66
C TYR A 666 31.26 -10.72 9.09
N LEU A 667 31.36 -11.23 10.33
CA LEU A 667 32.59 -11.85 10.85
C LEU A 667 32.96 -13.10 10.08
N GLU A 668 31.99 -13.93 9.71
CA GLU A 668 32.20 -15.13 8.88
C GLU A 668 32.86 -14.76 7.54
N LYS A 669 32.33 -13.73 6.87
CA LYS A 669 32.77 -13.28 5.56
C LYS A 669 34.11 -12.57 5.59
N THR A 670 34.31 -11.66 6.57
CA THR A 670 35.43 -10.70 6.54
C THR A 670 36.59 -11.09 7.43
N LYS A 671 36.34 -11.83 8.52
CA LYS A 671 37.28 -12.05 9.63
C LYS A 671 37.78 -10.75 10.26
N ASP A 672 37.04 -9.65 10.12
CA ASP A 672 37.35 -8.35 10.70
C ASP A 672 36.79 -8.25 12.14
N PHE A 673 37.56 -8.77 13.10
CA PHE A 673 37.22 -8.70 14.52
C PHE A 673 37.40 -7.30 15.12
N ALA A 674 38.06 -6.36 14.43
CA ALA A 674 38.20 -5.00 14.90
C ALA A 674 36.87 -4.26 15.00
N ILE A 675 35.86 -4.68 14.24
CA ILE A 675 34.50 -4.14 14.33
C ILE A 675 33.90 -4.30 15.74
N LEU A 676 34.28 -5.36 16.46
CA LEU A 676 33.77 -5.66 17.82
C LEU A 676 34.17 -4.60 18.86
N GLU A 677 35.25 -3.85 18.59
CA GLU A 677 35.74 -2.78 19.46
C GLU A 677 35.08 -1.42 19.16
N THR A 678 34.25 -1.35 18.12
CA THR A 678 33.57 -0.11 17.73
C THR A 678 32.67 0.41 18.84
N GLN A 679 32.90 1.66 19.25
CA GLN A 679 32.10 2.30 20.28
C GLN A 679 30.79 2.84 19.70
N ILE A 680 29.65 2.34 20.22
CA ILE A 680 28.30 2.64 19.72
C ILE A 680 27.45 3.12 20.92
N PRO A 681 26.63 4.18 20.77
CA PRO A 681 25.66 4.57 21.81
C PRO A 681 24.49 3.60 21.86
N TYR A 682 23.82 3.55 23.00
CA TYR A 682 22.49 2.94 23.14
C TYR A 682 21.39 3.94 22.78
N THR A 683 20.16 3.46 22.73
CA THR A 683 18.95 4.28 22.71
C THR A 683 18.25 4.23 24.07
N ASP A 684 17.93 5.39 24.61
CA ASP A 684 17.12 5.51 25.83
C ASP A 684 15.64 5.25 25.50
N ARG A 685 14.99 4.33 26.20
CA ARG A 685 13.62 3.89 25.90
C ARG A 685 12.55 4.95 26.18
N GLU A 686 12.78 5.84 27.15
CA GLU A 686 11.79 6.87 27.50
C GLU A 686 11.81 8.03 26.50
N THR A 687 12.99 8.45 26.08
CA THR A 687 13.18 9.60 25.19
C THR A 687 13.32 9.23 23.72
N PHE A 688 13.61 7.98 23.41
CA PHE A 688 13.99 7.46 22.09
C PHE A 688 15.23 8.12 21.46
N LEU A 689 16.02 8.84 22.26
CA LEU A 689 17.26 9.46 21.83
C LEU A 689 18.49 8.61 22.14
N LYS A 690 19.56 8.86 21.43
CA LYS A 690 20.85 8.22 21.68
C LYS A 690 21.39 8.65 23.05
N THR A 691 21.93 7.69 23.80
CA THR A 691 22.61 7.98 25.07
C THR A 691 23.96 8.65 24.83
N SER A 692 24.44 9.41 25.78
CA SER A 692 25.82 9.94 25.76
C SER A 692 26.87 8.85 26.10
N GLN A 693 26.46 7.77 26.72
CA GLN A 693 27.31 6.62 27.03
C GLN A 693 27.39 5.71 25.80
N THR A 694 28.58 5.28 25.46
CA THR A 694 28.86 4.29 24.43
C THR A 694 29.41 3.01 25.06
N ALA A 695 29.29 1.91 24.35
CA ALA A 695 29.87 0.61 24.66
C ALA A 695 30.45 0.00 23.38
N SER A 696 31.32 -1.00 23.52
CA SER A 696 31.82 -1.73 22.37
C SER A 696 30.68 -2.55 21.70
N LEU A 697 30.79 -2.78 20.40
CA LEU A 697 29.86 -3.68 19.72
C LEU A 697 29.81 -5.06 20.42
N TYR A 698 30.92 -5.50 20.97
CA TYR A 698 31.00 -6.74 21.73
C TYR A 698 30.13 -6.70 23.00
N ASP A 699 30.17 -5.59 23.77
CA ASP A 699 29.30 -5.40 24.94
C ASP A 699 27.81 -5.38 24.55
N HIS A 700 27.49 -4.77 23.40
CA HIS A 700 26.14 -4.77 22.83
C HIS A 700 25.65 -6.19 22.52
N LEU A 701 26.50 -7.03 21.91
CA LEU A 701 26.20 -8.44 21.63
C LEU A 701 25.97 -9.25 22.91
N GLN A 702 26.82 -9.05 23.93
CA GLN A 702 26.65 -9.74 25.21
C GLN A 702 25.32 -9.36 25.86
N LYS A 703 24.92 -8.10 25.77
CA LYS A 703 23.64 -7.61 26.30
C LYS A 703 22.45 -8.20 25.54
N GLU A 704 22.54 -8.31 24.21
CA GLU A 704 21.56 -8.97 23.33
C GLU A 704 21.34 -10.44 23.75
N ILE A 705 22.43 -11.17 23.92
CA ILE A 705 22.39 -12.58 24.32
C ILE A 705 21.82 -12.75 25.73
N ALA A 706 22.18 -11.87 26.67
CA ALA A 706 21.61 -11.88 28.02
C ALA A 706 20.09 -11.65 28.03
N TYR A 707 19.57 -10.81 27.11
CA TYR A 707 18.13 -10.65 26.94
C TYR A 707 17.48 -11.94 26.44
N ILE A 708 18.09 -12.64 25.48
CA ILE A 708 17.56 -13.91 24.97
C ILE A 708 17.50 -14.95 26.08
N GLU A 709 18.58 -15.09 26.87
CA GLU A 709 18.62 -16.04 28.00
C GLU A 709 17.56 -15.73 29.06
N ALA A 710 17.33 -14.44 29.36
CA ALA A 710 16.32 -14.01 30.33
C ALA A 710 14.88 -14.26 29.88
N ASN A 711 14.67 -14.49 28.57
CA ASN A 711 13.36 -14.70 27.96
C ASN A 711 13.14 -16.13 27.44
N PHE A 712 13.90 -17.11 27.92
CA PHE A 712 13.59 -18.51 27.69
C PHE A 712 12.34 -18.92 28.50
N LEU A 713 11.54 -19.82 27.96
CA LEU A 713 10.46 -20.46 28.68
C LEU A 713 11.04 -21.20 29.93
N GLU A 714 10.32 -21.15 31.03
CA GLU A 714 10.79 -21.67 32.31
C GLU A 714 11.31 -23.12 32.21
N GLY A 715 12.55 -23.33 32.64
CA GLY A 715 13.20 -24.63 32.60
C GLY A 715 13.62 -25.13 31.23
N THR A 716 13.66 -24.25 30.22
CA THR A 716 14.05 -24.59 28.85
C THR A 716 15.03 -23.58 28.26
N TYR A 717 15.55 -23.91 27.05
CA TYR A 717 16.31 -23.03 26.19
C TYR A 717 15.45 -22.57 24.96
N LEU A 718 14.13 -22.55 25.08
CA LEU A 718 13.22 -22.10 24.03
C LEU A 718 12.82 -20.65 24.27
N SER A 719 13.11 -19.75 23.32
CA SER A 719 12.74 -18.34 23.41
C SER A 719 11.23 -18.14 23.44
N CYS A 720 10.72 -17.34 24.36
CA CYS A 720 9.30 -16.98 24.39
C CYS A 720 8.90 -16.19 23.12
N TYR A 721 7.64 -16.31 22.71
CA TYR A 721 7.13 -15.73 21.46
C TYR A 721 7.12 -14.20 21.47
N GLY A 722 6.92 -13.56 22.61
CA GLY A 722 6.80 -12.11 22.70
C GLY A 722 5.60 -11.59 21.94
N ASP A 723 5.76 -10.49 21.19
CA ASP A 723 4.70 -9.86 20.42
C ASP A 723 4.51 -10.47 19.02
N GLY A 724 5.28 -11.48 18.64
CA GLY A 724 5.18 -12.15 17.35
C GLY A 724 6.50 -12.71 16.85
N ASP A 725 6.51 -13.15 15.61
CA ASP A 725 7.71 -13.50 14.83
C ASP A 725 7.62 -12.85 13.44
N TRP A 726 8.36 -13.39 12.49
CA TRP A 726 8.41 -12.87 11.12
C TRP A 726 7.03 -12.81 10.44
N ASP A 727 6.14 -13.75 10.75
CA ASP A 727 4.78 -13.75 10.23
C ASP A 727 3.87 -12.87 11.11
N ASP A 728 3.78 -11.60 10.75
CA ASP A 728 2.99 -10.57 11.44
C ASP A 728 1.52 -10.94 11.61
N THR A 729 0.98 -11.87 10.80
CA THR A 729 -0.43 -12.30 10.95
C THR A 729 -0.67 -13.14 12.18
N LEU A 730 0.36 -13.79 12.69
CA LEU A 730 0.27 -14.68 13.85
C LEU A 730 0.58 -13.97 15.18
N GLN A 731 0.36 -12.66 15.27
CA GLN A 731 0.53 -11.92 16.52
C GLN A 731 -0.38 -12.47 17.63
N PRO A 732 0.17 -12.74 18.83
CA PRO A 732 -0.58 -13.37 19.91
C PRO A 732 -1.68 -12.45 20.46
N ASN A 733 -2.85 -13.02 20.72
CA ASN A 733 -4.00 -12.28 21.23
C ASN A 733 -3.95 -11.94 22.73
N ASN A 734 -3.13 -12.65 23.51
CA ASN A 734 -3.11 -12.50 24.96
C ASN A 734 -1.70 -12.71 25.56
N SER A 735 -1.55 -12.30 26.83
CA SER A 735 -0.28 -12.37 27.54
C SER A 735 0.25 -13.78 27.80
N LYS A 736 -0.63 -14.79 27.89
CA LYS A 736 -0.18 -16.19 28.07
C LYS A 736 0.56 -16.68 26.83
N LEU A 737 -0.01 -16.45 25.63
CA LEU A 737 0.64 -16.80 24.38
C LEU A 737 1.97 -16.06 24.21
N LYS A 738 2.06 -14.79 24.62
CA LYS A 738 3.31 -14.04 24.58
C LYS A 738 4.42 -14.67 25.42
N LYS A 739 4.09 -15.16 26.63
CA LYS A 739 5.05 -15.58 27.66
C LYS A 739 5.28 -17.07 27.74
N GLN A 740 4.30 -17.89 27.31
CA GLN A 740 4.31 -19.35 27.51
C GLN A 740 4.31 -20.11 26.18
N MET A 741 4.48 -19.43 25.04
CA MET A 741 4.59 -20.05 23.74
C MET A 741 5.95 -19.73 23.12
N ALA A 742 6.53 -20.69 22.42
CA ALA A 742 7.73 -20.50 21.60
C ALA A 742 7.40 -20.76 20.13
N SER A 743 7.88 -19.88 19.25
CA SER A 743 7.86 -20.12 17.81
C SER A 743 8.96 -21.09 17.44
N SER A 744 8.62 -22.22 16.81
CA SER A 744 9.62 -23.19 16.34
C SER A 744 10.58 -22.56 15.33
N TRP A 745 10.12 -21.58 14.54
CA TRP A 745 10.96 -20.82 13.64
C TRP A 745 11.99 -19.94 14.36
N THR A 746 11.57 -19.15 15.35
CA THR A 746 12.48 -18.29 16.13
C THR A 746 13.52 -19.12 16.87
N VAL A 747 13.12 -20.29 17.42
CA VAL A 747 14.06 -21.21 18.09
C VAL A 747 15.11 -21.72 17.12
N ALA A 748 14.70 -22.13 15.92
CA ALA A 748 15.62 -22.63 14.89
C ALA A 748 16.57 -21.51 14.39
N LEU A 749 16.06 -20.29 14.20
CA LEU A 749 16.87 -19.11 13.85
C LEU A 749 17.91 -18.80 14.94
N THR A 750 17.47 -18.77 16.21
CA THR A 750 18.37 -18.51 17.34
C THR A 750 19.48 -19.54 17.42
N TYR A 751 19.15 -20.82 17.22
CA TYR A 751 20.13 -21.91 17.19
C TYR A 751 21.19 -21.70 16.12
N GLU A 752 20.78 -21.45 14.88
CA GLU A 752 21.68 -21.25 13.75
C GLU A 752 22.63 -20.06 14.02
N VAL A 753 22.07 -18.91 14.39
CA VAL A 753 22.83 -17.68 14.55
C VAL A 753 23.81 -17.79 15.71
N MET A 754 23.39 -18.32 16.87
CA MET A 754 24.29 -18.50 18.02
C MET A 754 25.39 -19.53 17.74
N LYS A 755 25.07 -20.64 17.04
CA LYS A 755 26.05 -21.65 16.60
C LYS A 755 27.13 -21.02 15.72
N LYS A 756 26.73 -20.19 14.76
CA LYS A 756 27.62 -19.47 13.87
C LYS A 756 28.48 -18.46 14.63
N LEU A 757 27.86 -17.64 15.49
CA LEU A 757 28.57 -16.64 16.29
C LEU A 757 29.58 -17.30 17.24
N ALA A 758 29.23 -18.39 17.91
CA ALA A 758 30.14 -19.15 18.76
C ALA A 758 31.39 -19.61 17.99
N ALA A 759 31.19 -20.11 16.77
CA ALA A 759 32.29 -20.50 15.89
C ALA A 759 33.20 -19.32 15.52
N GLN A 760 32.64 -18.13 15.25
CA GLN A 760 33.45 -16.94 14.91
C GLN A 760 34.19 -16.39 16.14
N LEU A 761 33.60 -16.41 17.34
CA LEU A 761 34.21 -15.86 18.55
C LEU A 761 35.27 -16.78 19.19
N LYS A 762 35.42 -18.01 18.72
CA LYS A 762 36.30 -19.00 19.31
C LYS A 762 37.74 -18.53 19.45
N ASP A 763 38.25 -17.77 18.47
CA ASP A 763 39.61 -17.22 18.47
C ASP A 763 39.69 -15.83 19.12
N TYR A 764 38.57 -15.14 19.32
CA TYR A 764 38.47 -13.81 19.92
C TYR A 764 38.26 -13.89 21.44
N ASP A 765 37.23 -14.61 21.89
CA ASP A 765 36.92 -14.89 23.30
C ASP A 765 36.47 -16.35 23.44
N PRO A 766 37.42 -17.29 23.68
CA PRO A 766 37.08 -18.71 23.84
C PRO A 766 36.09 -19.02 24.95
N ASN A 767 36.14 -18.26 26.09
CA ASN A 767 35.26 -18.50 27.22
C ASN A 767 33.81 -18.14 26.90
N TYR A 768 33.61 -17.04 26.20
CA TYR A 768 32.29 -16.65 25.77
C TYR A 768 31.76 -17.52 24.62
N ALA A 769 32.63 -17.95 23.74
CA ALA A 769 32.28 -18.94 22.71
C ALA A 769 31.79 -20.27 23.32
N ASP A 770 32.44 -20.75 24.38
CA ASP A 770 32.02 -21.95 25.14
C ASP A 770 30.66 -21.72 25.86
N HIS A 771 30.40 -20.53 26.37
CA HIS A 771 29.10 -20.16 26.93
C HIS A 771 28.00 -20.24 25.86
N LEU A 772 28.22 -19.62 24.70
CA LEU A 772 27.29 -19.72 23.56
C LEU A 772 27.07 -21.18 23.12
N GLN A 773 28.12 -22.00 23.08
CA GLN A 773 28.01 -23.42 22.71
C GLN A 773 27.18 -24.21 23.75
N THR A 774 27.17 -23.80 25.01
CA THR A 774 26.31 -24.37 26.04
C THR A 774 24.84 -24.08 25.75
N ILE A 775 24.52 -22.82 25.40
CA ILE A 775 23.17 -22.40 24.98
C ILE A 775 22.71 -23.17 23.73
N VAL A 776 23.56 -23.23 22.71
CA VAL A 776 23.30 -23.96 21.45
C VAL A 776 22.98 -25.43 21.73
N SER A 777 23.76 -26.09 22.62
CA SER A 777 23.52 -27.48 23.02
C SER A 777 22.20 -27.63 23.77
N GLY A 778 21.84 -26.66 24.62
CA GLY A 778 20.57 -26.62 25.34
C GLY A 778 19.39 -26.47 24.36
N ILE A 779 19.47 -25.52 23.42
CA ILE A 779 18.44 -25.34 22.39
C ILE A 779 18.25 -26.63 21.59
N ARG A 780 19.33 -27.26 21.17
CA ARG A 780 19.27 -28.56 20.43
C ARG A 780 18.53 -29.63 21.24
N THR A 781 18.86 -29.78 22.50
CA THR A 781 18.23 -30.76 23.39
C THR A 781 16.73 -30.50 23.53
N ASP A 782 16.35 -29.24 23.74
CA ASP A 782 14.94 -28.88 23.93
C ASP A 782 14.17 -28.89 22.61
N PHE A 783 14.82 -28.60 21.49
CA PHE A 783 14.23 -28.76 20.15
C PHE A 783 13.85 -30.22 19.89
N ASP A 784 14.77 -31.15 20.12
CA ASP A 784 14.50 -32.58 19.94
C ASP A 784 13.39 -33.08 20.88
N LYS A 785 13.38 -32.59 22.14
CA LYS A 785 12.43 -33.01 23.16
C LYS A 785 11.02 -32.45 22.96
N TYR A 786 10.87 -31.19 22.61
CA TYR A 786 9.59 -30.49 22.61
C TYR A 786 9.06 -30.16 21.22
N ILE A 787 9.92 -29.81 20.26
CA ILE A 787 9.52 -29.38 18.92
C ILE A 787 9.44 -30.58 17.97
N LEU A 788 10.44 -31.44 17.98
CA LEU A 788 10.51 -32.60 17.07
C LEU A 788 9.88 -33.86 17.65
N SER A 789 9.31 -33.81 18.84
CA SER A 789 8.81 -34.97 19.60
C SER A 789 7.77 -35.82 18.87
N SER A 790 6.98 -35.25 18.00
CA SER A 790 5.98 -35.94 17.17
C SER A 790 6.52 -36.44 15.81
N GLY A 791 7.76 -36.08 15.46
CA GLY A 791 8.35 -36.27 14.13
C GLY A 791 7.94 -35.23 13.08
N THR A 792 7.02 -34.32 13.42
CA THR A 792 6.61 -33.20 12.56
C THR A 792 6.77 -31.88 13.34
N ILE A 793 7.44 -30.90 12.74
CA ILE A 793 7.69 -29.61 13.38
C ILE A 793 6.38 -28.80 13.45
N PRO A 794 5.92 -28.42 14.66
CA PRO A 794 4.77 -27.51 14.82
C PRO A 794 5.13 -26.07 14.49
N GLY A 795 4.14 -25.23 14.26
CA GLY A 795 4.34 -23.78 14.16
C GLY A 795 4.80 -23.20 15.49
N PHE A 796 4.18 -23.67 16.57
CA PHE A 796 4.48 -23.25 17.96
C PHE A 796 4.39 -24.39 18.95
N VAL A 797 5.12 -24.23 20.05
CA VAL A 797 5.01 -25.03 21.26
C VAL A 797 4.46 -24.13 22.36
N TYR A 798 3.30 -24.45 22.91
CA TYR A 798 2.73 -23.78 24.07
C TYR A 798 2.95 -24.64 25.31
N MET A 799 3.49 -24.08 26.39
CA MET A 799 3.70 -24.77 27.63
C MET A 799 3.53 -23.83 28.84
N GLU A 800 2.65 -24.22 29.74
CA GLU A 800 2.55 -23.58 31.07
C GLU A 800 3.66 -24.08 32.03
N ASP A 801 4.11 -25.30 31.80
CA ASP A 801 5.26 -25.93 32.45
C ASP A 801 5.86 -27.03 31.52
N PRO A 802 7.09 -27.52 31.76
CA PRO A 802 7.74 -28.51 30.90
C PRO A 802 7.05 -29.89 30.79
N GLU A 803 6.08 -30.18 31.64
CA GLU A 803 5.35 -31.46 31.62
C GLU A 803 4.03 -31.37 30.83
N HIS A 804 3.55 -30.16 30.58
CA HIS A 804 2.31 -29.90 29.87
C HIS A 804 2.59 -29.08 28.60
N VAL A 805 2.80 -29.78 27.49
CA VAL A 805 3.15 -29.22 26.19
C VAL A 805 2.02 -29.42 25.21
N GLU A 806 1.61 -28.35 24.52
CA GLU A 806 0.66 -28.37 23.43
C GLU A 806 1.35 -27.92 22.11
N LEU A 807 1.10 -28.65 21.04
CA LEU A 807 1.59 -28.32 19.71
C LEU A 807 0.51 -27.50 18.98
N MET A 808 0.86 -26.30 18.49
CA MET A 808 -0.03 -25.44 17.72
C MET A 808 0.47 -25.34 16.27
N ILE A 809 -0.45 -25.23 15.34
CA ILE A 809 -0.19 -25.35 13.90
C ILE A 809 0.56 -26.69 13.65
N HIS A 810 -0.16 -27.77 13.92
CA HIS A 810 0.33 -29.13 13.87
C HIS A 810 -0.83 -30.08 13.52
N PRO A 811 -0.60 -31.26 12.94
CA PRO A 811 -1.68 -32.24 12.68
C PRO A 811 -2.54 -32.59 13.89
N GLU A 812 -1.99 -32.52 15.08
CA GLU A 812 -2.70 -32.78 16.35
C GLU A 812 -3.38 -31.53 16.95
N ASP A 813 -3.16 -30.35 16.35
CA ASP A 813 -3.72 -29.09 16.86
C ASP A 813 -5.26 -29.06 16.71
N LYS A 814 -5.94 -28.83 17.83
CA LYS A 814 -7.39 -28.67 17.88
C LYS A 814 -7.84 -27.22 18.05
N LYS A 815 -6.91 -26.27 18.22
CA LYS A 815 -7.20 -24.85 18.51
C LYS A 815 -7.27 -24.01 17.25
N THR A 816 -6.28 -24.11 16.37
CA THR A 816 -6.16 -23.24 15.19
C THR A 816 -6.77 -23.86 13.94
N GLY A 817 -6.86 -25.18 13.88
CA GLY A 817 -7.28 -25.92 12.68
C GLY A 817 -6.25 -25.88 11.54
N ILE A 818 -5.07 -25.32 11.75
CA ILE A 818 -3.96 -25.27 10.79
C ILE A 818 -3.00 -26.41 11.13
N GLN A 819 -2.50 -27.12 10.12
CA GLN A 819 -1.71 -28.33 10.35
C GLN A 819 -0.22 -28.15 10.09
N TYR A 820 0.15 -27.29 9.11
CA TYR A 820 1.53 -27.15 8.68
C TYR A 820 1.89 -25.69 8.46
N ARG A 821 3.10 -25.32 8.88
CA ARG A 821 3.71 -24.00 8.69
C ARG A 821 5.07 -24.15 8.02
N LEU A 822 5.31 -23.41 6.95
CA LEU A 822 6.50 -23.50 6.11
C LEU A 822 7.77 -23.10 6.87
N LEU A 823 7.78 -21.91 7.46
CA LEU A 823 9.01 -21.27 7.97
C LEU A 823 9.77 -22.11 9.01
N PRO A 824 9.12 -22.72 10.02
CA PRO A 824 9.85 -23.57 10.97
C PRO A 824 10.55 -24.75 10.33
N MET A 825 9.91 -25.38 9.34
CA MET A 825 10.50 -26.53 8.63
C MET A 825 11.73 -26.13 7.83
N GLN A 826 11.64 -25.04 7.07
CA GLN A 826 12.78 -24.52 6.29
C GLN A 826 13.94 -24.12 7.19
N GLN A 827 13.68 -23.30 8.22
CA GLN A 827 14.72 -22.80 9.10
C GLN A 827 15.42 -23.90 9.88
N SER A 828 14.69 -24.96 10.25
CA SER A 828 15.28 -26.12 10.91
C SER A 828 16.22 -26.93 10.00
N MET A 829 15.94 -26.96 8.68
CA MET A 829 16.87 -27.54 7.70
C MET A 829 18.10 -26.65 7.51
N ILE A 830 17.91 -25.33 7.31
CA ILE A 830 18.99 -24.34 7.14
C ILE A 830 19.93 -24.35 8.35
N GLY A 831 19.37 -24.36 9.56
CA GLY A 831 20.13 -24.39 10.81
C GLY A 831 20.80 -25.76 11.12
N GLU A 832 20.57 -26.78 10.31
CA GLU A 832 21.09 -28.16 10.52
C GLU A 832 20.57 -28.77 11.83
N LEU A 833 19.32 -28.46 12.20
CA LEU A 833 18.62 -29.09 13.33
C LEU A 833 18.03 -30.45 12.97
N LEU A 834 17.86 -30.74 11.69
CA LEU A 834 17.31 -32.00 11.22
C LEU A 834 18.40 -32.92 10.66
N SER A 835 18.25 -34.20 10.91
CA SER A 835 19.01 -35.24 10.16
C SER A 835 18.56 -35.26 8.70
N PRO A 836 19.34 -35.84 7.76
CA PRO A 836 18.91 -35.95 6.36
C PRO A 836 17.53 -36.59 6.17
N ASP A 837 17.23 -37.65 6.91
CA ASP A 837 15.95 -38.36 6.84
C ASP A 837 14.77 -37.48 7.32
N GLU A 838 14.96 -36.73 8.43
CA GLU A 838 13.98 -35.79 8.94
C GLU A 838 13.80 -34.61 7.99
N ALA A 839 14.84 -34.10 7.37
CA ALA A 839 14.78 -33.06 6.37
C ALA A 839 14.00 -33.51 5.13
N GLU A 840 14.27 -34.75 4.63
CA GLU A 840 13.51 -35.30 3.51
C GLU A 840 12.03 -35.51 3.84
N HIS A 841 11.71 -35.96 5.08
CA HIS A 841 10.33 -36.04 5.56
C HIS A 841 9.62 -34.69 5.49
N HIS A 842 10.24 -33.63 6.03
CA HIS A 842 9.64 -32.29 6.01
C HIS A 842 9.55 -31.68 4.61
N LEU A 843 10.51 -31.96 3.72
CA LEU A 843 10.39 -31.61 2.29
C LEU A 843 9.19 -32.31 1.63
N GLY A 844 8.92 -33.58 2.03
CA GLY A 844 7.73 -34.30 1.62
C GLY A 844 6.44 -33.58 2.05
N ILE A 845 6.37 -33.14 3.31
CA ILE A 845 5.23 -32.36 3.84
C ILE A 845 5.04 -31.05 3.05
N ILE A 846 6.13 -30.30 2.80
CA ILE A 846 6.08 -29.06 2.02
C ILE A 846 5.52 -29.31 0.62
N LYS A 847 6.01 -30.34 -0.07
CA LYS A 847 5.55 -30.71 -1.42
C LYS A 847 4.08 -31.11 -1.45
N GLU A 848 3.64 -31.90 -0.46
CA GLU A 848 2.27 -32.44 -0.44
C GLU A 848 1.24 -31.39 0.00
N HIS A 849 1.57 -30.53 0.96
CA HIS A 849 0.59 -29.68 1.64
C HIS A 849 0.73 -28.18 1.41
N LEU A 850 1.90 -27.70 1.02
CA LEU A 850 2.20 -26.26 0.88
C LEU A 850 2.55 -25.85 -0.53
N GLN A 851 3.02 -26.74 -1.39
CA GLN A 851 3.35 -26.44 -2.78
C GLN A 851 2.08 -26.37 -3.63
N HIS A 852 1.95 -25.30 -4.41
CA HIS A 852 0.87 -25.03 -5.34
C HIS A 852 1.43 -24.65 -6.72
N PRO A 853 0.63 -24.64 -7.78
CA PRO A 853 1.10 -24.26 -9.11
C PRO A 853 1.72 -22.87 -9.20
N ASP A 854 1.32 -21.98 -8.29
CA ASP A 854 1.76 -20.59 -8.18
C ASP A 854 2.90 -20.38 -7.16
N GLY A 855 3.36 -21.43 -6.47
CA GLY A 855 4.48 -21.37 -5.50
C GLY A 855 4.20 -22.12 -4.19
N VAL A 856 4.95 -21.79 -3.15
CA VAL A 856 4.87 -22.43 -1.84
C VAL A 856 4.23 -21.48 -0.83
N ARG A 857 3.22 -21.97 -0.11
CA ARG A 857 2.44 -21.17 0.85
C ARG A 857 2.98 -21.29 2.27
N LEU A 858 2.74 -20.24 3.07
CA LEU A 858 3.16 -20.20 4.47
C LEU A 858 2.48 -21.26 5.34
N MET A 859 1.22 -21.52 5.08
CA MET A 859 0.39 -22.46 5.85
C MET A 859 -0.54 -23.24 4.91
N ASN A 860 -0.95 -24.43 5.31
CA ASN A 860 -1.82 -25.28 4.48
C ASN A 860 -3.27 -24.78 4.41
N ARG A 861 -3.71 -23.94 5.34
CA ARG A 861 -5.05 -23.30 5.34
C ARG A 861 -5.05 -22.03 6.19
N PRO A 862 -6.02 -21.11 6.00
CA PRO A 862 -6.20 -19.93 6.84
C PRO A 862 -6.60 -20.29 8.27
N ALA A 863 -6.32 -19.40 9.21
CA ALA A 863 -6.88 -19.45 10.55
C ALA A 863 -8.41 -19.39 10.48
N ALA A 864 -9.09 -20.09 11.40
CA ALA A 864 -10.54 -20.05 11.46
C ALA A 864 -11.03 -18.62 11.74
N TYR A 865 -11.90 -18.10 10.88
CA TYR A 865 -12.48 -16.78 10.98
C TYR A 865 -13.84 -16.82 11.69
N HIS A 866 -13.98 -15.98 12.73
CA HIS A 866 -15.19 -15.92 13.57
C HIS A 866 -15.78 -14.50 13.64
N GLY A 867 -15.82 -13.78 12.53
CA GLY A 867 -16.32 -12.42 12.48
C GLY A 867 -15.42 -11.40 13.17
N GLY A 868 -14.11 -11.56 13.06
CA GLY A 868 -13.12 -10.65 13.63
C GLY A 868 -12.87 -10.78 15.13
N VAL A 869 -13.53 -11.73 15.81
CA VAL A 869 -13.23 -12.06 17.20
C VAL A 869 -12.06 -13.03 17.24
N SER A 870 -10.89 -12.57 17.62
CA SER A 870 -9.68 -13.39 17.67
C SER A 870 -9.55 -14.11 19.03
N THR A 871 -9.13 -15.36 18.98
CA THR A 871 -8.90 -16.22 20.16
C THR A 871 -7.42 -16.50 20.38
N ASN A 872 -6.65 -16.78 19.34
CA ASN A 872 -5.23 -17.08 19.38
C ASN A 872 -4.38 -15.98 18.70
N PHE A 873 -4.73 -15.60 17.47
CA PHE A 873 -3.94 -14.68 16.65
C PHE A 873 -4.77 -13.48 16.22
N LYS A 874 -4.31 -12.27 16.55
CA LYS A 874 -5.03 -11.03 16.24
C LYS A 874 -5.30 -10.87 14.74
N ARG A 875 -4.25 -10.76 13.94
CA ARG A 875 -4.39 -10.38 12.53
C ARG A 875 -4.94 -11.51 11.66
N ALA A 876 -4.45 -12.75 11.83
CA ALA A 876 -4.90 -13.88 11.05
C ALA A 876 -6.40 -14.18 11.23
N GLU A 877 -6.93 -14.00 12.44
CA GLU A 877 -8.33 -14.24 12.76
C GLU A 877 -9.24 -13.02 12.51
N GLN A 878 -8.67 -11.85 12.19
CA GLN A 878 -9.37 -10.59 11.94
C GLN A 878 -9.45 -10.20 10.46
N ALA A 879 -8.59 -10.73 9.61
CA ALA A 879 -8.48 -10.37 8.20
C ALA A 879 -9.50 -11.08 7.30
N ALA A 880 -10.58 -11.60 7.82
CA ALA A 880 -11.61 -12.35 7.11
C ALA A 880 -11.08 -13.56 6.31
N ASN A 881 -11.86 -13.99 5.30
CA ASN A 881 -11.54 -15.19 4.51
C ASN A 881 -10.37 -14.99 3.52
N PHE A 882 -9.98 -13.76 3.27
CA PHE A 882 -8.88 -13.42 2.37
C PHE A 882 -7.55 -13.28 3.13
N GLY A 883 -7.33 -14.14 4.12
CA GLY A 883 -6.15 -14.15 4.99
C GLY A 883 -4.91 -13.60 4.30
N ARG A 884 -4.46 -12.47 4.76
CA ARG A 884 -3.58 -11.54 4.06
C ARG A 884 -2.25 -12.14 3.62
N GLU A 885 -1.60 -12.90 4.47
CA GLU A 885 -0.28 -13.45 4.19
C GLU A 885 -0.29 -14.97 3.99
N ILE A 886 -1.38 -15.65 4.22
CA ILE A 886 -1.42 -17.11 4.14
C ILE A 886 -1.18 -17.64 2.71
N GLY A 887 -1.62 -16.87 1.72
CA GLY A 887 -1.41 -17.19 0.31
C GLY A 887 -0.09 -16.69 -0.25
N LEU A 888 0.76 -16.02 0.55
CA LEU A 888 2.03 -15.53 0.09
C LEU A 888 2.98 -16.68 -0.24
N GLN A 889 3.75 -16.44 -1.28
CA GLN A 889 4.80 -17.34 -1.75
C GLN A 889 6.14 -16.82 -1.25
N TYR A 890 6.87 -17.66 -0.57
CA TYR A 890 8.15 -17.30 0.00
C TYR A 890 9.30 -17.92 -0.78
N VAL A 891 10.21 -17.08 -1.21
CA VAL A 891 11.38 -17.46 -1.99
C VAL A 891 12.71 -17.18 -1.28
N HIS A 892 12.69 -16.51 -0.13
CA HIS A 892 13.91 -16.14 0.60
C HIS A 892 14.40 -17.20 1.59
N ALA A 893 13.62 -18.21 1.87
CA ALA A 893 13.99 -19.29 2.79
C ALA A 893 14.01 -20.67 2.13
#